data_1e6e7394ddaa2592d91c1d0a6c1e5ffa
#
_entry.id   1e6e7394ddaa2592d91c1d0a6c1e5ffa
#
_cell.length_a   1.000
_cell.length_b   1.000
_cell.length_c   1.000
_cell.angle_alpha   90.00
_cell.angle_beta   90.00
_cell.angle_gamma   90.00
#
_symmetry.space_group_name_H-M   'P 1'
#
loop_
_entity.id
_entity.type
_entity.pdbx_description
1 polymer ?
#
loop_
_entity_poly.entity_id
_entity_poly.type
_entity_poly.pdbx_seq_one_letter_code
_entity_poly.pdbx_strand_id
1 'polypeptide(L)'
;MEQLQGTLENVIYQSGDGGFCVLRVKTAAGLATVTYKGMAPYMGENIAMEGEWCEHVRFGRQFRADTLRVVKPSTTDGIERFLASGAVKGIGRTMAARIVEHFGSRTLTVMESEPERLTEVAGIGRKKAESIAASYAELSEMRELMLFLEQHGVSANYAPKLQARYGSTALVRVQENPYALAGEVTGIGFRTADKIALALGCSRSDRRRIEAGLVYALNMAASAGHTCVPEELLAQETVKLLQTDPEPVKELFKELIDEDRLRTEEVGGLRLIYPEYLYQAETQTAKRLIALRDAPGKIKSVDVEKIIGQWEREAGIQLAEAQKEAIHASLKYGVFVLTGGPGTGKTTVVKGIITVLEKAGCRILLAAPTGRAAKRLAESSGHPAQTVHRLLEYQPDGSGFNFGKNDSDPLDAEAIIIDEASMLDITLMHHLLKAVPGGCRLIFVGDVDQLPSVGPGSVLKDIIRSKKMPVVKLENVFRQAEVSPIVRNAHRINHGQMPEFADHSDFEFAGFDNEFMAADFVAQLYGKIAAEHGLQYVQVLSPMHKNPCGVQNLNKVLQQHLNPPAADKGELTLPGGAVLREGDKVMQIRNNYEKEVFNGDIGRIIRIDGGNVTVVYDDGGKPVFTSFEDEYAYAGISGNKIVYTSAEVDELQLAYAMSVHKSQGSEYPVVILLMVPGHYIMLQRNLFYTAVTRARQKVVIVGSKKAVQAAVLNDKTRKRYSLLAERLQEQADVF
;
A
#
# COMPACT_ATOMS: atom_id res chain seq x y z
N MET A 1 17.54 33.86 12.35
CA MET A 1 16.18 33.97 11.78
C MET A 1 15.84 35.44 11.65
N GLU A 2 15.43 35.86 10.49
CA GLU A 2 14.98 37.20 10.22
C GLU A 2 13.46 37.28 10.27
N GLN A 3 12.91 38.44 10.64
CA GLN A 3 11.46 38.66 10.65
C GLN A 3 11.07 39.50 9.44
N LEU A 4 10.03 39.09 8.72
CA LEU A 4 9.46 39.81 7.59
C LEU A 4 7.95 39.99 7.81
N GLN A 5 7.47 41.24 7.66
CA GLN A 5 6.04 41.55 7.75
C GLN A 5 5.57 42.25 6.48
N GLY A 6 4.34 41.94 6.07
CA GLY A 6 3.75 42.58 4.91
C GLY A 6 2.34 42.11 4.62
N THR A 7 1.74 42.67 3.57
CA THR A 7 0.39 42.28 3.11
C THR A 7 0.52 41.36 1.91
N LEU A 8 -0.24 40.25 1.90
CA LEU A 8 -0.26 39.31 0.77
C LEU A 8 -0.94 39.94 -0.44
N GLU A 9 -0.18 40.16 -1.50
CA GLU A 9 -0.72 40.70 -2.77
C GLU A 9 -1.19 39.60 -3.72
N ASN A 10 -0.45 38.50 -3.81
CA ASN A 10 -0.80 37.43 -4.73
C ASN A 10 -0.21 36.07 -4.28
N VAL A 11 -0.92 34.99 -4.56
CA VAL A 11 -0.42 33.61 -4.45
C VAL A 11 0.11 33.21 -5.82
N ILE A 12 1.43 33.11 -5.97
CA ILE A 12 2.09 32.76 -7.23
C ILE A 12 1.89 31.27 -7.53
N TYR A 13 1.98 30.44 -6.48
CA TYR A 13 1.84 28.99 -6.58
C TYR A 13 1.34 28.42 -5.26
N GLN A 14 0.49 27.39 -5.34
CA GLN A 14 0.10 26.57 -4.19
C GLN A 14 0.03 25.12 -4.65
N SER A 15 0.63 24.20 -3.87
CA SER A 15 0.52 22.76 -4.11
C SER A 15 -0.93 22.28 -3.88
N GLY A 16 -1.37 21.27 -4.64
CA GLY A 16 -2.74 20.75 -4.57
C GLY A 16 -3.14 20.20 -3.19
N ASP A 17 -2.17 19.75 -2.39
CA ASP A 17 -2.34 19.28 -1.02
C ASP A 17 -2.28 20.40 0.04
N GLY A 18 -2.06 21.65 -0.39
CA GLY A 18 -1.88 22.81 0.52
C GLY A 18 -0.59 22.79 1.32
N GLY A 19 0.33 21.87 1.03
CA GLY A 19 1.57 21.66 1.80
C GLY A 19 2.70 22.64 1.49
N PHE A 20 2.60 23.40 0.39
CA PHE A 20 3.62 24.38 -0.03
C PHE A 20 3.00 25.50 -0.82
N CYS A 21 3.47 26.74 -0.61
CA CYS A 21 3.06 27.89 -1.39
C CYS A 21 4.21 28.86 -1.68
N VAL A 22 4.05 29.62 -2.78
CA VAL A 22 4.91 30.75 -3.15
C VAL A 22 4.05 32.00 -3.20
N LEU A 23 4.39 32.98 -2.39
CA LEU A 23 3.60 34.18 -2.14
C LEU A 23 4.32 35.44 -2.63
N ARG A 24 3.57 36.41 -3.11
CA ARG A 24 4.04 37.75 -3.35
C ARG A 24 3.54 38.69 -2.26
N VAL A 25 4.44 39.18 -1.45
CA VAL A 25 4.15 39.97 -0.24
C VAL A 25 4.66 41.39 -0.39
N LYS A 26 3.80 42.36 -0.15
CA LYS A 26 4.17 43.79 -0.09
C LYS A 26 4.65 44.14 1.32
N THR A 27 5.93 44.38 1.45
CA THR A 27 6.60 44.79 2.71
C THR A 27 6.88 46.25 2.71
N ALA A 28 7.34 46.81 3.84
CA ALA A 28 7.79 48.18 3.92
C ALA A 28 8.99 48.49 3.00
N ALA A 29 9.80 47.48 2.66
CA ALA A 29 10.96 47.59 1.79
C ALA A 29 10.64 47.34 0.30
N GLY A 30 9.40 46.99 -0.06
CA GLY A 30 8.96 46.65 -1.40
C GLY A 30 8.37 45.23 -1.51
N LEU A 31 8.29 44.74 -2.75
CA LEU A 31 7.74 43.40 -3.02
C LEU A 31 8.76 42.30 -2.71
N ALA A 32 8.37 41.32 -1.94
CA ALA A 32 9.15 40.12 -1.62
C ALA A 32 8.46 38.86 -2.14
N THR A 33 9.26 37.95 -2.70
CA THR A 33 8.79 36.58 -2.98
C THR A 33 9.08 35.73 -1.76
N VAL A 34 8.05 35.07 -1.23
CA VAL A 34 8.12 34.25 -0.03
C VAL A 34 7.75 32.80 -0.38
N THR A 35 8.54 31.86 0.10
CA THR A 35 8.22 30.42 0.04
C THR A 35 7.87 29.92 1.44
N TYR A 36 6.77 29.20 1.56
CA TYR A 36 6.30 28.68 2.84
C TYR A 36 5.79 27.24 2.70
N LYS A 37 6.10 26.41 3.71
CA LYS A 37 5.58 25.04 3.81
C LYS A 37 4.29 25.04 4.61
N GLY A 38 3.17 25.30 3.94
CA GLY A 38 1.84 25.32 4.51
C GLY A 38 0.83 25.94 3.54
N MET A 39 -0.40 26.10 4.01
CA MET A 39 -1.47 26.73 3.23
C MET A 39 -1.18 28.22 2.99
N ALA A 40 -1.51 28.67 1.78
CA ALA A 40 -1.43 30.09 1.45
C ALA A 40 -2.54 30.86 2.20
N PRO A 41 -2.20 32.03 2.82
CA PRO A 41 -3.20 32.96 3.33
C PRO A 41 -4.06 33.56 2.20
N TYR A 42 -5.14 34.23 2.54
CA TYR A 42 -5.94 34.94 1.56
C TYR A 42 -5.31 36.29 1.15
N MET A 43 -5.55 36.68 -0.10
CA MET A 43 -5.07 37.98 -0.61
C MET A 43 -5.62 39.13 0.26
N GLY A 44 -4.78 40.13 0.54
CA GLY A 44 -5.12 41.26 1.40
C GLY A 44 -4.86 41.07 2.88
N GLU A 45 -4.54 39.87 3.32
CA GLU A 45 -4.18 39.60 4.72
C GLU A 45 -2.78 40.13 5.04
N ASN A 46 -2.63 40.61 6.28
CA ASN A 46 -1.33 40.93 6.81
C ASN A 46 -0.69 39.61 7.34
N ILE A 47 0.57 39.43 7.01
CA ILE A 47 1.33 38.27 7.42
C ILE A 47 2.63 38.68 8.09
N ALA A 48 2.93 38.00 9.21
CA ALA A 48 4.20 38.10 9.90
C ALA A 48 4.91 36.72 9.76
N MET A 49 6.16 36.75 9.32
CA MET A 49 6.94 35.58 8.97
C MET A 49 8.30 35.62 9.63
N GLU A 50 8.79 34.44 10.04
CA GLU A 50 10.16 34.24 10.50
C GLU A 50 10.84 33.21 9.58
N GLY A 51 12.09 33.53 9.18
CA GLY A 51 12.79 32.68 8.23
C GLY A 51 14.16 33.22 7.84
N GLU A 52 14.57 32.94 6.64
CA GLU A 52 15.85 33.39 6.09
C GLU A 52 15.75 33.74 4.61
N TRP A 53 16.56 34.68 4.16
CA TRP A 53 16.70 34.98 2.74
C TRP A 53 17.57 33.92 2.07
N CYS A 54 17.12 33.39 0.95
CA CYS A 54 17.85 32.45 0.12
C CYS A 54 17.84 32.89 -1.34
N GLU A 55 18.84 32.47 -2.08
CA GLU A 55 18.95 32.74 -3.52
C GLU A 55 18.64 31.47 -4.30
N HIS A 56 17.59 31.52 -5.13
CA HIS A 56 17.21 30.39 -5.95
C HIS A 56 17.77 30.58 -7.37
N VAL A 57 18.46 29.58 -7.91
CA VAL A 57 19.20 29.63 -9.19
C VAL A 57 18.32 30.13 -10.36
N ARG A 58 17.02 29.82 -10.37
CA ARG A 58 16.08 30.19 -11.44
C ARG A 58 15.18 31.38 -11.12
N PHE A 59 14.87 31.63 -9.84
CA PHE A 59 13.84 32.57 -9.42
C PHE A 59 14.40 33.76 -8.57
N GLY A 60 15.73 33.84 -8.40
CA GLY A 60 16.40 34.93 -7.68
C GLY A 60 16.17 34.88 -6.16
N ARG A 61 16.30 36.07 -5.54
CA ARG A 61 16.23 36.21 -4.09
C ARG A 61 14.81 35.99 -3.56
N GLN A 62 14.68 35.07 -2.61
CA GLN A 62 13.40 34.67 -2.00
C GLN A 62 13.56 34.60 -0.47
N PHE A 63 12.48 34.88 0.25
CA PHE A 63 12.42 34.66 1.70
C PHE A 63 11.81 33.28 1.97
N ARG A 64 12.58 32.38 2.56
CA ARG A 64 12.11 31.08 3.00
C ARG A 64 11.56 31.24 4.41
N ALA A 65 10.24 31.23 4.54
CA ALA A 65 9.55 31.32 5.81
C ALA A 65 9.47 29.93 6.47
N ASP A 66 9.94 29.85 7.70
CA ASP A 66 9.78 28.67 8.56
C ASP A 66 8.46 28.77 9.34
N THR A 67 8.05 29.98 9.73
CA THR A 67 6.74 30.27 10.34
C THR A 67 6.03 31.40 9.59
N LEU A 68 4.70 31.32 9.51
CA LEU A 68 3.86 32.34 8.91
C LEU A 68 2.61 32.52 9.79
N ARG A 69 2.41 33.76 10.31
CA ARG A 69 1.23 34.10 11.09
C ARG A 69 0.38 35.10 10.33
N VAL A 70 -0.91 34.77 10.21
CA VAL A 70 -1.89 35.67 9.59
C VAL A 70 -2.46 36.61 10.65
N VAL A 71 -2.47 37.91 10.34
CA VAL A 71 -3.06 38.94 11.17
C VAL A 71 -4.29 39.48 10.45
N LYS A 72 -5.43 39.63 11.16
CA LYS A 72 -6.66 40.21 10.57
C LYS A 72 -6.33 41.53 9.89
N PRO A 73 -6.80 41.78 8.65
CA PRO A 73 -6.55 43.08 7.98
C PRO A 73 -7.24 44.18 8.78
N SER A 74 -6.48 45.27 9.03
CA SER A 74 -6.95 46.41 9.84
C SER A 74 -7.23 47.67 9.01
N THR A 75 -6.73 47.70 7.76
CA THR A 75 -6.97 48.81 6.83
C THR A 75 -8.15 48.53 5.92
N THR A 76 -8.88 49.56 5.53
CA THR A 76 -10.04 49.43 4.61
C THR A 76 -9.66 48.75 3.30
N ASP A 77 -8.53 49.14 2.68
CA ASP A 77 -8.01 48.50 1.47
C ASP A 77 -7.66 47.02 1.68
N GLY A 78 -7.06 46.65 2.83
CA GLY A 78 -6.80 45.24 3.19
C GLY A 78 -8.08 44.43 3.39
N ILE A 79 -9.08 44.99 4.07
CA ILE A 79 -10.38 44.35 4.29
C ILE A 79 -11.11 44.13 2.97
N GLU A 80 -11.12 45.15 2.07
CA GLU A 80 -11.74 45.02 0.75
C GLU A 80 -11.10 43.90 -0.09
N ARG A 81 -9.76 43.89 -0.17
CA ARG A 81 -9.03 42.83 -0.91
C ARG A 81 -9.29 41.44 -0.31
N PHE A 82 -9.30 41.35 1.00
CA PHE A 82 -9.61 40.09 1.71
C PHE A 82 -11.00 39.60 1.35
N LEU A 83 -12.02 40.44 1.44
CA LEU A 83 -13.39 40.04 1.07
C LEU A 83 -13.55 39.73 -0.42
N ALA A 84 -12.83 40.48 -1.27
CA ALA A 84 -12.83 40.28 -2.74
C ALA A 84 -12.05 39.04 -3.17
N SER A 85 -11.20 38.45 -2.31
CA SER A 85 -10.38 37.27 -2.63
C SER A 85 -11.14 35.97 -2.77
N GLY A 86 -12.43 35.94 -2.39
CA GLY A 86 -13.26 34.74 -2.32
C GLY A 86 -13.15 34.00 -0.97
N ALA A 87 -12.45 34.56 0.02
CA ALA A 87 -12.35 34.01 1.37
C ALA A 87 -13.73 33.81 2.03
N VAL A 88 -14.67 34.72 1.73
CA VAL A 88 -16.04 34.64 2.22
C VAL A 88 -16.98 34.38 1.05
N LYS A 89 -17.67 33.24 1.07
CA LYS A 89 -18.61 32.84 0.00
C LYS A 89 -19.74 33.89 -0.13
N GLY A 90 -20.07 34.22 -1.35
CA GLY A 90 -21.17 35.17 -1.65
C GLY A 90 -20.73 36.63 -1.73
N ILE A 91 -19.45 36.96 -1.50
CA ILE A 91 -18.87 38.30 -1.66
C ILE A 91 -17.95 38.31 -2.87
N GLY A 92 -18.32 39.02 -3.93
CA GLY A 92 -17.44 39.35 -5.05
C GLY A 92 -16.86 40.75 -4.93
N ARG A 93 -15.96 41.14 -5.82
CA ARG A 93 -15.23 42.46 -5.78
C ARG A 93 -16.15 43.66 -5.58
N THR A 94 -17.19 43.78 -6.36
CA THR A 94 -18.16 44.90 -6.27
C THR A 94 -18.92 44.91 -4.94
N MET A 95 -19.21 43.75 -4.37
CA MET A 95 -19.89 43.64 -3.10
C MET A 95 -18.94 43.96 -1.94
N ALA A 96 -17.69 43.50 -2.00
CA ALA A 96 -16.65 43.81 -1.03
C ALA A 96 -16.46 45.32 -0.92
N ALA A 97 -16.33 46.03 -2.07
CA ALA A 97 -16.16 47.50 -2.08
C ALA A 97 -17.37 48.19 -1.39
N ARG A 98 -18.62 47.81 -1.71
CA ARG A 98 -19.82 48.39 -1.07
C ARG A 98 -19.89 48.14 0.42
N ILE A 99 -19.54 46.92 0.88
CA ILE A 99 -19.56 46.59 2.31
C ILE A 99 -18.53 47.46 3.05
N VAL A 100 -17.30 47.59 2.49
CA VAL A 100 -16.23 48.36 3.11
C VAL A 100 -16.49 49.87 3.03
N GLU A 101 -17.09 50.35 1.95
CA GLU A 101 -17.53 51.75 1.84
C GLU A 101 -18.53 52.12 2.93
N HIS A 102 -19.47 51.20 3.26
CA HIS A 102 -20.50 51.42 4.27
C HIS A 102 -20.00 51.30 5.71
N PHE A 103 -19.19 50.29 6.03
CA PHE A 103 -18.78 49.98 7.41
C PHE A 103 -17.31 50.36 7.72
N GLY A 104 -16.50 50.70 6.70
CA GLY A 104 -15.09 51.08 6.86
C GLY A 104 -14.27 49.99 7.55
N SER A 105 -13.42 50.40 8.48
CA SER A 105 -12.58 49.51 9.29
C SER A 105 -13.38 48.59 10.24
N ARG A 106 -14.67 48.87 10.49
CA ARG A 106 -15.55 48.05 11.33
C ARG A 106 -16.20 46.87 10.58
N THR A 107 -15.97 46.76 9.29
CA THR A 107 -16.60 45.67 8.44
C THR A 107 -16.48 44.31 9.05
N LEU A 108 -15.28 43.87 9.46
CA LEU A 108 -15.09 42.52 10.01
C LEU A 108 -15.78 42.33 11.36
N THR A 109 -15.79 43.40 12.20
CA THR A 109 -16.51 43.40 13.47
C THR A 109 -18.04 43.24 13.27
N VAL A 110 -18.58 43.97 12.29
CA VAL A 110 -20.00 43.88 11.94
C VAL A 110 -20.34 42.47 11.45
N MET A 111 -19.50 41.88 10.61
CA MET A 111 -19.70 40.49 10.12
C MET A 111 -19.63 39.46 11.24
N GLU A 112 -18.84 39.71 12.29
CA GLU A 112 -18.63 38.80 13.42
C GLU A 112 -19.74 38.94 14.51
N SER A 113 -20.12 40.18 14.84
CA SER A 113 -20.93 40.48 16.02
C SER A 113 -22.35 41.00 15.70
N GLU A 114 -22.55 41.63 14.53
CA GLU A 114 -23.79 42.30 14.15
C GLU A 114 -24.17 41.96 12.69
N PRO A 115 -24.21 40.65 12.28
CA PRO A 115 -24.32 40.27 10.86
C PRO A 115 -25.64 40.69 10.19
N GLU A 116 -26.70 40.93 10.95
CA GLU A 116 -27.97 41.48 10.45
C GLU A 116 -27.81 42.87 9.83
N ARG A 117 -26.82 43.64 10.25
CA ARG A 117 -26.52 44.98 9.69
C ARG A 117 -26.00 44.93 8.27
N LEU A 118 -25.53 43.77 7.81
CA LEU A 118 -25.15 43.60 6.41
C LEU A 118 -26.31 43.91 5.44
N THR A 119 -27.55 43.81 5.90
CA THR A 119 -28.73 44.20 5.13
C THR A 119 -28.82 45.71 4.86
N GLU A 120 -28.07 46.58 5.58
CA GLU A 120 -27.97 48.02 5.33
C GLU A 120 -27.27 48.28 3.97
N VAL A 121 -26.51 47.31 3.44
CA VAL A 121 -25.76 47.43 2.18
C VAL A 121 -26.65 47.07 0.99
N ALA A 122 -26.77 47.96 0.01
CA ALA A 122 -27.56 47.74 -1.18
C ALA A 122 -27.16 46.45 -1.93
N GLY A 123 -28.13 45.55 -2.13
CA GLY A 123 -27.94 44.27 -2.79
C GLY A 123 -27.65 43.08 -1.85
N ILE A 124 -27.72 43.29 -0.52
CA ILE A 124 -27.66 42.25 0.49
C ILE A 124 -29.03 42.12 1.17
N GLY A 125 -29.79 41.10 0.79
CA GLY A 125 -31.01 40.73 1.50
C GLY A 125 -30.73 39.79 2.67
N ARG A 126 -31.70 39.56 3.54
CA ARG A 126 -31.57 38.79 4.77
C ARG A 126 -30.93 37.40 4.57
N LYS A 127 -31.39 36.62 3.59
CA LYS A 127 -30.81 35.30 3.28
C LYS A 127 -29.32 35.36 2.89
N LYS A 128 -28.96 36.41 2.15
CA LYS A 128 -27.57 36.61 1.73
C LYS A 128 -26.69 37.06 2.89
N ALA A 129 -27.21 37.92 3.77
CA ALA A 129 -26.52 38.32 5.01
C ALA A 129 -26.25 37.12 5.92
N GLU A 130 -27.24 36.25 6.12
CA GLU A 130 -27.09 34.99 6.88
C GLU A 130 -26.05 34.07 6.25
N SER A 131 -26.04 33.90 4.93
CA SER A 131 -25.05 33.08 4.19
C SER A 131 -23.62 33.63 4.31
N ILE A 132 -23.46 34.96 4.22
CA ILE A 132 -22.18 35.64 4.36
C ILE A 132 -21.65 35.49 5.79
N ALA A 133 -22.51 35.70 6.80
CA ALA A 133 -22.17 35.53 8.20
C ALA A 133 -21.74 34.09 8.52
N ALA A 134 -22.48 33.09 8.05
CA ALA A 134 -22.13 31.69 8.23
C ALA A 134 -20.76 31.35 7.57
N SER A 135 -20.51 31.86 6.35
CA SER A 135 -19.22 31.63 5.68
C SER A 135 -18.05 32.31 6.40
N TYR A 136 -18.28 33.52 6.96
CA TYR A 136 -17.25 34.21 7.74
C TYR A 136 -16.98 33.53 9.08
N ALA A 137 -18.01 33.03 9.76
CA ALA A 137 -17.89 32.24 10.98
C ALA A 137 -17.08 30.97 10.75
N GLU A 138 -17.40 30.20 9.69
CA GLU A 138 -16.66 29.01 9.28
C GLU A 138 -15.15 29.30 9.06
N LEU A 139 -14.87 30.43 8.40
CA LEU A 139 -13.48 30.89 8.17
C LEU A 139 -12.80 31.28 9.47
N SER A 140 -13.50 31.95 10.40
CA SER A 140 -12.95 32.36 11.70
C SER A 140 -12.63 31.16 12.58
N GLU A 141 -13.52 30.16 12.64
CA GLU A 141 -13.33 28.89 13.33
C GLU A 141 -12.14 28.11 12.76
N MET A 142 -12.03 28.04 11.43
CA MET A 142 -10.88 27.41 10.76
C MET A 142 -9.55 28.06 11.19
N ARG A 143 -9.50 29.36 11.24
CA ARG A 143 -8.30 30.11 11.65
C ARG A 143 -7.94 29.86 13.12
N GLU A 144 -8.95 29.86 13.98
CA GLU A 144 -8.77 29.58 15.40
C GLU A 144 -8.17 28.18 15.59
N LEU A 145 -8.70 27.21 14.86
CA LEU A 145 -8.19 25.83 14.85
C LEU A 145 -6.75 25.75 14.30
N MET A 146 -6.45 26.47 13.22
CA MET A 146 -5.09 26.53 12.66
C MET A 146 -4.09 27.11 13.67
N LEU A 147 -4.42 28.26 14.28
CA LEU A 147 -3.58 28.89 15.29
C LEU A 147 -3.39 28.00 16.52
N PHE A 148 -4.46 27.35 16.95
CA PHE A 148 -4.41 26.39 18.05
C PHE A 148 -3.44 25.24 17.75
N LEU A 149 -3.52 24.63 16.57
CA LEU A 149 -2.62 23.54 16.18
C LEU A 149 -1.16 24.02 16.12
N GLU A 150 -0.89 25.19 15.53
CA GLU A 150 0.46 25.75 15.44
C GLU A 150 1.06 26.07 16.81
N GLN A 151 0.29 26.66 17.71
CA GLN A 151 0.72 26.95 19.10
C GLN A 151 1.16 25.68 19.84
N HIS A 152 0.58 24.52 19.45
CA HIS A 152 0.91 23.21 20.02
C HIS A 152 1.89 22.40 19.16
N GLY A 153 2.60 23.04 18.21
CA GLY A 153 3.62 22.41 17.38
C GLY A 153 3.10 21.39 16.37
N VAL A 154 1.82 21.52 16.00
CA VAL A 154 1.14 20.67 15.03
C VAL A 154 0.90 21.47 13.75
N SER A 155 1.06 20.82 12.60
CA SER A 155 0.83 21.48 11.31
C SER A 155 -0.61 21.96 11.15
N ALA A 156 -0.81 23.21 10.78
CA ALA A 156 -2.11 23.79 10.43
C ALA A 156 -2.82 23.05 9.28
N ASN A 157 -2.09 22.28 8.47
CA ASN A 157 -2.65 21.48 7.37
C ASN A 157 -3.70 20.42 7.80
N TYR A 158 -3.77 20.11 9.08
CA TYR A 158 -4.82 19.23 9.61
C TYR A 158 -6.15 19.96 9.85
N ALA A 159 -6.17 21.30 9.98
CA ALA A 159 -7.37 22.06 10.28
C ALA A 159 -8.51 21.87 9.27
N PRO A 160 -8.29 21.88 7.94
CA PRO A 160 -9.36 21.60 6.97
C PRO A 160 -9.99 20.22 7.13
N LYS A 161 -9.20 19.20 7.46
CA LYS A 161 -9.69 17.84 7.67
C LYS A 161 -10.52 17.71 8.94
N LEU A 162 -10.07 18.37 10.00
CA LEU A 162 -10.79 18.44 11.28
C LEU A 162 -12.10 19.19 11.13
N GLN A 163 -12.07 20.35 10.43
CA GLN A 163 -13.27 21.15 10.15
C GLN A 163 -14.28 20.36 9.28
N ALA A 164 -13.80 19.67 8.24
CA ALA A 164 -14.67 18.85 7.39
C ALA A 164 -15.35 17.71 8.17
N ARG A 165 -14.68 17.16 9.20
CA ARG A 165 -15.20 16.05 10.01
C ARG A 165 -16.12 16.50 11.15
N TYR A 166 -15.78 17.60 11.84
CA TYR A 166 -16.41 18.01 13.08
C TYR A 166 -17.13 19.37 13.02
N GLY A 167 -16.98 20.11 11.90
CA GLY A 167 -17.56 21.45 11.76
C GLY A 167 -17.09 22.40 12.87
N SER A 168 -18.01 23.20 13.39
CA SER A 168 -17.78 24.16 14.47
C SER A 168 -17.31 23.56 15.80
N THR A 169 -17.49 22.23 15.99
CA THR A 169 -17.04 21.55 17.22
C THR A 169 -15.60 21.06 17.16
N ALA A 170 -14.89 21.28 16.04
CA ALA A 170 -13.55 20.72 15.78
C ALA A 170 -12.54 21.07 16.89
N LEU A 171 -12.48 22.35 17.31
CA LEU A 171 -11.57 22.80 18.37
C LEU A 171 -11.87 22.12 19.71
N VAL A 172 -13.15 22.05 20.08
CA VAL A 172 -13.58 21.42 21.34
C VAL A 172 -13.24 19.93 21.33
N ARG A 173 -13.49 19.22 20.22
CA ARG A 173 -13.16 17.80 20.07
C ARG A 173 -11.65 17.54 20.20
N VAL A 174 -10.82 18.39 19.59
CA VAL A 174 -9.37 18.29 19.70
C VAL A 174 -8.91 18.49 21.15
N GLN A 175 -9.52 19.42 21.89
CA GLN A 175 -9.19 19.68 23.28
C GLN A 175 -9.67 18.59 24.24
N GLU A 176 -10.89 18.05 24.02
CA GLU A 176 -11.49 17.04 24.90
C GLU A 176 -10.80 15.68 24.79
N ASN A 177 -10.58 15.21 23.55
CA ASN A 177 -9.98 13.90 23.32
C ASN A 177 -9.13 13.86 22.02
N PRO A 178 -7.88 14.29 22.06
CA PRO A 178 -6.98 14.23 20.89
C PRO A 178 -6.81 12.84 20.31
N TYR A 179 -6.93 11.78 21.12
CA TYR A 179 -6.71 10.40 20.67
C TYR A 179 -7.83 9.87 19.77
N ALA A 180 -9.04 10.38 19.91
CA ALA A 180 -10.16 10.04 19.00
C ALA A 180 -9.85 10.43 17.55
N LEU A 181 -9.06 11.48 17.34
CA LEU A 181 -8.65 11.94 16.01
C LEU A 181 -7.92 10.88 15.20
N ALA A 182 -7.15 10.00 15.88
CA ALA A 182 -6.36 8.97 15.22
C ALA A 182 -7.21 7.90 14.52
N GLY A 183 -8.46 7.70 14.96
CA GLY A 183 -9.40 6.76 14.34
C GLY A 183 -10.41 7.42 13.40
N GLU A 184 -10.68 8.73 13.60
CA GLU A 184 -11.79 9.42 12.97
C GLU A 184 -11.39 10.35 11.81
N VAL A 185 -10.10 10.76 11.74
CA VAL A 185 -9.60 11.73 10.75
C VAL A 185 -8.48 11.13 9.90
N THR A 186 -8.75 10.95 8.62
CA THR A 186 -7.79 10.39 7.68
C THR A 186 -6.48 11.21 7.63
N GLY A 187 -5.36 10.53 7.93
CA GLY A 187 -4.02 11.13 7.94
C GLY A 187 -3.58 11.68 9.29
N ILE A 188 -4.42 11.64 10.33
CA ILE A 188 -4.01 11.85 11.72
C ILE A 188 -3.83 10.47 12.36
N GLY A 189 -2.57 10.05 12.53
CA GLY A 189 -2.24 8.83 13.25
C GLY A 189 -1.99 9.08 14.74
N PHE A 190 -1.85 7.99 15.52
CA PHE A 190 -1.57 8.04 16.95
C PHE A 190 -0.43 9.03 17.33
N ARG A 191 0.69 8.99 16.61
CA ARG A 191 1.85 9.86 16.91
C ARG A 191 1.52 11.36 16.82
N THR A 192 0.66 11.74 15.88
CA THR A 192 0.20 13.14 15.74
C THR A 192 -0.77 13.48 16.85
N ALA A 193 -1.71 12.60 17.14
CA ALA A 193 -2.66 12.75 18.24
C ALA A 193 -1.93 12.86 19.60
N ASP A 194 -0.90 12.04 19.83
CA ASP A 194 -0.08 12.04 21.05
C ASP A 194 0.70 13.37 21.21
N LYS A 195 1.25 13.91 20.11
CA LYS A 195 1.87 15.25 20.15
C LYS A 195 0.88 16.33 20.56
N ILE A 196 -0.32 16.32 20.00
CA ILE A 196 -1.39 17.28 20.36
C ILE A 196 -1.72 17.14 21.85
N ALA A 197 -1.98 15.91 22.32
CA ALA A 197 -2.33 15.63 23.70
C ALA A 197 -1.26 16.11 24.70
N LEU A 198 0.00 15.77 24.45
CA LEU A 198 1.13 16.18 25.29
C LEU A 198 1.32 17.70 25.29
N ALA A 199 1.15 18.37 24.15
CA ALA A 199 1.20 19.81 24.05
C ALA A 199 0.05 20.50 24.81
N LEU A 200 -1.11 19.86 24.90
CA LEU A 200 -2.24 20.28 25.72
C LEU A 200 -2.04 20.01 27.22
N GLY A 201 -0.89 19.47 27.64
CA GLY A 201 -0.58 19.18 29.03
C GLY A 201 -1.11 17.83 29.54
N CYS A 202 -1.50 16.91 28.64
CA CYS A 202 -1.88 15.56 29.01
C CYS A 202 -0.69 14.86 29.70
N SER A 203 -0.95 14.22 30.85
CA SER A 203 0.10 13.46 31.57
C SER A 203 0.61 12.31 30.74
N ARG A 204 1.91 11.97 30.89
CA ARG A 204 2.49 10.78 30.28
C ARG A 204 1.86 9.48 30.73
N SER A 205 1.26 9.47 31.93
CA SER A 205 0.53 8.36 32.53
C SER A 205 -0.99 8.47 32.37
N ASP A 206 -1.49 9.41 31.55
CA ASP A 206 -2.95 9.54 31.32
C ASP A 206 -3.52 8.23 30.77
N ARG A 207 -4.63 7.77 31.36
CA ARG A 207 -5.32 6.53 30.99
C ARG A 207 -5.64 6.49 29.47
N ARG A 208 -6.18 7.58 28.93
CA ARG A 208 -6.56 7.68 27.50
C ARG A 208 -5.33 7.56 26.58
N ARG A 209 -4.20 8.12 27.03
CA ARG A 209 -2.93 7.99 26.32
C ARG A 209 -2.45 6.55 26.23
N ILE A 210 -2.44 5.85 27.38
CA ILE A 210 -1.98 4.48 27.47
C ILE A 210 -2.92 3.57 26.66
N GLU A 211 -4.23 3.76 26.74
CA GLU A 211 -5.25 3.01 26.01
C GLU A 211 -5.08 3.18 24.49
N ALA A 212 -4.94 4.41 24.02
CA ALA A 212 -4.70 4.70 22.62
C ALA A 212 -3.34 4.16 22.12
N GLY A 213 -2.31 4.22 22.97
CA GLY A 213 -1.00 3.66 22.70
C GLY A 213 -1.02 2.13 22.59
N LEU A 214 -1.80 1.46 23.42
CA LEU A 214 -2.01 0.02 23.37
C LEU A 214 -2.69 -0.41 22.08
N VAL A 215 -3.78 0.27 21.70
CA VAL A 215 -4.48 0.00 20.42
C VAL A 215 -3.53 0.22 19.24
N TYR A 216 -2.73 1.27 19.30
CA TYR A 216 -1.73 1.53 18.25
C TYR A 216 -0.64 0.43 18.22
N ALA A 217 -0.15 -0.04 19.36
CA ALA A 217 0.83 -1.14 19.44
C ALA A 217 0.26 -2.45 18.89
N LEU A 218 -1.01 -2.76 19.18
CA LEU A 218 -1.73 -3.90 18.59
C LEU A 218 -1.84 -3.78 17.06
N ASN A 219 -2.19 -2.61 16.53
CA ASN A 219 -2.26 -2.37 15.11
C ASN A 219 -0.88 -2.46 14.41
N MET A 220 0.17 -2.00 15.09
CA MET A 220 1.55 -2.16 14.62
C MET A 220 1.96 -3.64 14.58
N ALA A 221 1.56 -4.43 15.57
CA ALA A 221 1.79 -5.87 15.59
C ALA A 221 1.01 -6.58 14.47
N ALA A 222 -0.24 -6.20 14.20
CA ALA A 222 -1.03 -6.69 13.07
C ALA A 222 -0.36 -6.36 11.73
N SER A 223 0.15 -5.13 11.57
CA SER A 223 0.92 -4.71 10.39
C SER A 223 2.25 -5.48 10.24
N ALA A 224 2.81 -6.00 11.35
CA ALA A 224 3.97 -6.89 11.33
C ALA A 224 3.60 -8.37 11.06
N GLY A 225 2.31 -8.66 10.85
CA GLY A 225 1.79 -9.96 10.50
C GLY A 225 1.27 -10.81 11.66
N HIS A 226 1.19 -10.27 12.88
CA HIS A 226 0.63 -10.97 14.04
C HIS A 226 -0.89 -10.89 14.04
N THR A 227 -1.59 -11.96 14.44
CA THR A 227 -3.04 -11.91 14.73
C THR A 227 -3.30 -11.60 16.19
N CYS A 228 -2.38 -12.02 17.05
CA CYS A 228 -2.39 -11.77 18.50
C CYS A 228 -0.97 -11.50 19.00
N VAL A 229 -0.86 -11.01 20.23
CA VAL A 229 0.46 -10.72 20.87
C VAL A 229 0.44 -11.19 22.32
N PRO A 230 1.51 -11.81 22.83
CA PRO A 230 1.65 -12.08 24.26
C PRO A 230 1.52 -10.79 25.07
N GLU A 231 0.77 -10.83 26.18
CA GLU A 231 0.52 -9.68 27.06
C GLU A 231 1.81 -8.96 27.47
N GLU A 232 2.81 -9.72 27.93
CA GLU A 232 4.09 -9.14 28.35
C GLU A 232 4.82 -8.40 27.24
N LEU A 233 4.82 -8.96 26.02
CA LEU A 233 5.45 -8.33 24.86
C LEU A 233 4.69 -7.05 24.46
N LEU A 234 3.36 -7.09 24.47
CA LEU A 234 2.53 -5.92 24.14
C LEU A 234 2.74 -4.81 25.19
N ALA A 235 2.80 -5.16 26.47
CA ALA A 235 3.08 -4.20 27.54
C ALA A 235 4.46 -3.54 27.35
N GLN A 236 5.50 -4.33 27.07
CA GLN A 236 6.86 -3.81 26.82
C GLN A 236 6.90 -2.88 25.61
N GLU A 237 6.27 -3.25 24.49
CA GLU A 237 6.23 -2.40 23.29
C GLU A 237 5.39 -1.13 23.52
N THR A 238 4.33 -1.19 24.33
CA THR A 238 3.54 -0.01 24.73
C THR A 238 4.34 0.94 25.59
N VAL A 239 5.05 0.43 26.61
CA VAL A 239 5.97 1.22 27.47
C VAL A 239 7.03 1.94 26.62
N LYS A 240 7.67 1.19 25.72
CA LYS A 240 8.70 1.73 24.82
C LYS A 240 8.14 2.79 23.85
N LEU A 241 6.94 2.55 23.28
CA LEU A 241 6.26 3.48 22.40
C LEU A 241 5.95 4.81 23.11
N LEU A 242 5.39 4.72 24.32
CA LEU A 242 4.93 5.87 25.09
C LEU A 242 6.03 6.54 25.89
N GLN A 243 7.19 5.90 26.05
CA GLN A 243 8.27 6.37 26.92
C GLN A 243 7.75 6.71 28.33
N THR A 244 6.95 5.82 28.91
CA THR A 244 6.33 5.96 30.22
C THR A 244 6.81 4.86 31.17
N ASP A 245 6.47 4.98 32.47
CA ASP A 245 6.77 3.93 33.45
C ASP A 245 5.95 2.67 33.17
N PRO A 246 6.46 1.47 33.50
CA PRO A 246 5.75 0.20 33.25
C PRO A 246 4.49 0.00 34.10
N GLU A 247 4.46 0.49 35.35
CA GLU A 247 3.38 0.21 36.28
C GLU A 247 2.01 0.74 35.83
N PRO A 248 1.84 2.02 35.37
CA PRO A 248 0.57 2.50 34.85
C PRO A 248 0.06 1.69 33.66
N VAL A 249 0.97 1.16 32.82
CA VAL A 249 0.61 0.31 31.68
C VAL A 249 0.08 -1.03 32.16
N LYS A 250 0.73 -1.68 33.11
CA LYS A 250 0.31 -2.98 33.66
C LYS A 250 -1.03 -2.87 34.41
N GLU A 251 -1.21 -1.80 35.18
CA GLU A 251 -2.47 -1.56 35.89
C GLU A 251 -3.63 -1.41 34.89
N LEU A 252 -3.44 -0.60 33.86
CA LEU A 252 -4.47 -0.42 32.82
C LEU A 252 -4.76 -1.74 32.06
N PHE A 253 -3.74 -2.54 31.77
CA PHE A 253 -3.95 -3.85 31.13
C PHE A 253 -4.86 -4.73 31.99
N LYS A 254 -4.59 -4.82 33.28
CA LYS A 254 -5.41 -5.59 34.21
C LYS A 254 -6.86 -5.08 34.24
N GLU A 255 -7.05 -3.76 34.38
CA GLU A 255 -8.36 -3.15 34.34
C GLU A 255 -9.13 -3.47 33.05
N LEU A 256 -8.50 -3.30 31.89
CA LEU A 256 -9.14 -3.54 30.59
C LEU A 256 -9.47 -5.03 30.34
N ILE A 257 -8.70 -5.93 30.93
CA ILE A 257 -9.01 -7.38 30.91
C ILE A 257 -10.18 -7.68 31.82
N ASP A 258 -10.17 -7.13 33.05
CA ASP A 258 -11.25 -7.32 34.02
C ASP A 258 -12.60 -6.70 33.54
N GLU A 259 -12.52 -5.63 32.76
CA GLU A 259 -13.67 -4.97 32.10
C GLU A 259 -14.13 -5.67 30.78
N ASP A 260 -13.49 -6.78 30.36
CA ASP A 260 -13.70 -7.48 29.07
C ASP A 260 -13.57 -6.57 27.83
N ARG A 261 -12.70 -5.55 27.93
CA ARG A 261 -12.41 -4.59 26.85
C ARG A 261 -11.23 -5.02 25.97
N LEU A 262 -10.43 -5.99 26.43
CA LEU A 262 -9.38 -6.62 25.63
C LEU A 262 -9.75 -8.09 25.38
N ARG A 263 -9.71 -8.49 24.13
CA ARG A 263 -9.92 -9.88 23.78
C ARG A 263 -8.69 -10.70 24.11
N THR A 264 -8.83 -11.62 25.06
CA THR A 264 -7.74 -12.44 25.56
C THR A 264 -8.01 -13.92 25.36
N GLU A 265 -6.94 -14.70 25.23
CA GLU A 265 -6.98 -16.16 25.16
C GLU A 265 -5.73 -16.76 25.81
N GLU A 266 -5.89 -17.79 26.62
CA GLU A 266 -4.76 -18.48 27.27
C GLU A 266 -4.42 -19.76 26.54
N VAL A 267 -3.17 -19.85 26.05
CA VAL A 267 -2.65 -21.02 25.38
C VAL A 267 -1.25 -21.33 25.84
N GLY A 268 -1.04 -22.55 26.35
CA GLY A 268 0.27 -22.98 26.81
C GLY A 268 0.86 -22.13 27.95
N GLY A 269 0.03 -21.56 28.81
CA GLY A 269 0.43 -20.69 29.92
C GLY A 269 0.80 -19.26 29.50
N LEU A 270 0.57 -18.90 28.23
CA LEU A 270 0.72 -17.54 27.72
C LEU A 270 -0.65 -16.91 27.52
N ARG A 271 -0.86 -15.72 28.06
CA ARG A 271 -2.02 -14.90 27.74
C ARG A 271 -1.73 -14.10 26.48
N LEU A 272 -2.57 -14.30 25.45
CA LEU A 272 -2.49 -13.66 24.15
C LEU A 272 -3.59 -12.61 24.03
N ILE A 273 -3.25 -11.44 23.51
CA ILE A 273 -4.18 -10.32 23.32
C ILE A 273 -4.42 -10.12 21.84
N TYR A 274 -5.67 -9.96 21.46
CA TYR A 274 -6.13 -9.76 20.10
C TYR A 274 -6.77 -8.40 19.88
N PRO A 275 -6.61 -7.80 18.70
CA PRO A 275 -7.63 -6.93 18.15
C PRO A 275 -8.92 -7.73 17.91
N GLU A 276 -10.08 -7.24 18.32
CA GLU A 276 -11.35 -7.98 18.22
C GLU A 276 -11.63 -8.49 16.82
N TYR A 277 -11.41 -7.67 15.78
CA TYR A 277 -11.65 -8.06 14.39
C TYR A 277 -10.77 -9.24 13.92
N LEU A 278 -9.53 -9.35 14.44
CA LEU A 278 -8.64 -10.46 14.10
C LEU A 278 -9.01 -11.73 14.86
N TYR A 279 -9.46 -11.61 16.10
CA TYR A 279 -9.99 -12.74 16.85
C TYR A 279 -11.20 -13.36 16.13
N GLN A 280 -12.15 -12.52 15.71
CA GLN A 280 -13.32 -12.95 14.96
C GLN A 280 -12.93 -13.57 13.62
N ALA A 281 -12.03 -12.90 12.88
CA ALA A 281 -11.56 -13.42 11.59
C ALA A 281 -10.92 -14.80 11.73
N GLU A 282 -10.05 -15.00 12.72
CA GLU A 282 -9.35 -16.27 12.94
C GLU A 282 -10.30 -17.38 13.40
N THR A 283 -11.16 -17.08 14.36
CA THR A 283 -12.14 -18.04 14.90
C THR A 283 -13.15 -18.48 13.83
N GLN A 284 -13.72 -17.53 13.08
CA GLN A 284 -14.69 -17.84 12.04
C GLN A 284 -14.03 -18.56 10.85
N THR A 285 -12.78 -18.23 10.51
CA THR A 285 -12.01 -18.93 9.50
C THR A 285 -11.86 -20.40 9.85
N ALA A 286 -11.47 -20.73 11.09
CA ALA A 286 -11.34 -22.11 11.54
C ALA A 286 -12.67 -22.86 11.46
N LYS A 287 -13.77 -22.29 11.99
CA LYS A 287 -15.11 -22.89 11.96
C LYS A 287 -15.58 -23.18 10.54
N ARG A 288 -15.42 -22.21 9.63
CA ARG A 288 -15.90 -22.35 8.24
C ARG A 288 -15.07 -23.35 7.43
N LEU A 289 -13.76 -23.40 7.64
CA LEU A 289 -12.90 -24.39 7.00
C LEU A 289 -13.27 -25.80 7.41
N ILE A 290 -13.53 -26.06 8.70
CA ILE A 290 -13.98 -27.36 9.20
C ILE A 290 -15.36 -27.70 8.62
N ALA A 291 -16.32 -26.78 8.70
CA ALA A 291 -17.66 -26.98 8.15
C ALA A 291 -17.63 -27.28 6.63
N LEU A 292 -16.77 -26.60 5.87
CA LEU A 292 -16.64 -26.82 4.44
C LEU A 292 -15.94 -28.14 4.12
N ARG A 293 -14.92 -28.53 4.91
CA ARG A 293 -14.25 -29.85 4.79
C ARG A 293 -15.24 -31.00 4.93
N ASP A 294 -16.13 -30.91 5.91
CA ASP A 294 -17.05 -31.98 6.31
C ASP A 294 -18.39 -31.93 5.54
N ALA A 295 -18.62 -30.84 4.79
CA ALA A 295 -19.83 -30.70 4.00
C ALA A 295 -19.94 -31.77 2.89
N PRO A 296 -21.12 -32.38 2.69
CA PRO A 296 -21.32 -33.31 1.58
C PRO A 296 -21.14 -32.62 0.24
N GLY A 297 -20.36 -33.25 -0.64
CA GLY A 297 -20.10 -32.70 -1.97
C GLY A 297 -21.31 -32.78 -2.88
N LYS A 298 -21.48 -31.76 -3.72
CA LYS A 298 -22.53 -31.70 -4.75
C LYS A 298 -22.04 -32.18 -6.14
N ILE A 299 -20.79 -32.62 -6.25
CA ILE A 299 -20.14 -32.95 -7.53
C ILE A 299 -20.58 -34.34 -7.97
N LYS A 300 -20.93 -34.49 -9.24
CA LYS A 300 -21.28 -35.77 -9.84
C LYS A 300 -20.06 -36.72 -9.88
N SER A 301 -20.27 -37.98 -9.60
CA SER A 301 -19.21 -38.99 -9.73
C SER A 301 -18.80 -39.13 -11.20
N VAL A 302 -17.50 -39.08 -11.44
CA VAL A 302 -16.87 -39.24 -12.77
C VAL A 302 -15.73 -40.25 -12.68
N ASP A 303 -15.43 -40.87 -13.77
CA ASP A 303 -14.27 -41.79 -13.88
C ASP A 303 -13.00 -40.94 -14.07
N VAL A 304 -12.37 -40.60 -12.95
CA VAL A 304 -11.19 -39.70 -12.89
C VAL A 304 -10.01 -40.29 -13.66
N GLU A 305 -9.76 -41.61 -13.52
CA GLU A 305 -8.64 -42.27 -14.18
C GLU A 305 -8.77 -42.23 -15.71
N LYS A 306 -9.97 -42.45 -16.21
CA LYS A 306 -10.26 -42.36 -17.64
C LYS A 306 -10.03 -40.93 -18.16
N ILE A 307 -10.48 -39.89 -17.39
CA ILE A 307 -10.31 -38.51 -17.78
C ILE A 307 -8.83 -38.12 -17.76
N ILE A 308 -8.10 -38.48 -16.70
CA ILE A 308 -6.65 -38.23 -16.60
C ILE A 308 -5.92 -38.91 -17.77
N GLY A 309 -6.18 -40.20 -18.02
CA GLY A 309 -5.50 -40.91 -19.10
C GLY A 309 -5.83 -40.38 -20.50
N GLN A 310 -7.02 -39.81 -20.70
CA GLN A 310 -7.36 -39.10 -21.94
C GLN A 310 -6.59 -37.80 -22.05
N TRP A 311 -6.58 -36.98 -20.98
CA TRP A 311 -5.89 -35.70 -20.94
C TRP A 311 -4.37 -35.86 -21.09
N GLU A 312 -3.75 -36.86 -20.45
CA GLU A 312 -2.33 -37.18 -20.63
C GLU A 312 -1.97 -37.43 -22.11
N ARG A 313 -2.83 -38.17 -22.82
CA ARG A 313 -2.62 -38.42 -24.27
C ARG A 313 -2.80 -37.16 -25.13
N GLU A 314 -3.85 -36.37 -24.83
CA GLU A 314 -4.13 -35.14 -25.58
C GLU A 314 -3.05 -34.06 -25.35
N ALA A 315 -2.56 -33.95 -24.12
CA ALA A 315 -1.53 -32.96 -23.75
C ALA A 315 -0.09 -33.44 -24.02
N GLY A 316 0.12 -34.74 -24.36
CA GLY A 316 1.44 -35.33 -24.57
C GLY A 316 2.30 -35.33 -23.30
N ILE A 317 1.70 -35.48 -22.11
CA ILE A 317 2.36 -35.43 -20.81
C ILE A 317 2.11 -36.75 -20.05
N GLN A 318 2.95 -37.00 -19.04
CA GLN A 318 2.76 -38.04 -18.07
C GLN A 318 2.81 -37.47 -16.67
N LEU A 319 1.75 -37.63 -15.88
CA LEU A 319 1.67 -37.11 -14.52
C LEU A 319 2.40 -38.05 -13.54
N ALA A 320 3.07 -37.46 -12.56
CA ALA A 320 3.58 -38.20 -11.41
C ALA A 320 2.44 -38.59 -10.47
N GLU A 321 2.67 -39.63 -9.65
CA GLU A 321 1.65 -40.16 -8.72
C GLU A 321 1.10 -39.05 -7.77
N ALA A 322 1.96 -38.19 -7.19
CA ALA A 322 1.52 -37.10 -6.36
C ALA A 322 0.65 -36.06 -7.12
N GLN A 323 0.87 -35.90 -8.43
CA GLN A 323 0.03 -35.02 -9.25
C GLN A 323 -1.34 -35.63 -9.51
N LYS A 324 -1.42 -36.95 -9.76
CA LYS A 324 -2.69 -37.68 -9.87
C LYS A 324 -3.43 -37.65 -8.55
N GLU A 325 -2.74 -37.91 -7.43
CA GLU A 325 -3.30 -37.81 -6.08
C GLU A 325 -3.93 -36.45 -5.83
N ALA A 326 -3.28 -35.36 -6.24
CA ALA A 326 -3.82 -34.00 -6.09
C ALA A 326 -5.12 -33.82 -6.90
N ILE A 327 -5.20 -34.37 -8.11
CA ILE A 327 -6.40 -34.30 -8.93
C ILE A 327 -7.53 -35.09 -8.25
N HIS A 328 -7.27 -36.29 -7.74
CA HIS A 328 -8.25 -37.06 -6.98
C HIS A 328 -8.72 -36.34 -5.71
N ALA A 329 -7.77 -35.74 -4.97
CA ALA A 329 -8.07 -35.01 -3.74
C ALA A 329 -9.02 -33.84 -3.98
N SER A 330 -8.88 -33.13 -5.11
CA SER A 330 -9.73 -31.98 -5.47
C SER A 330 -11.22 -32.32 -5.60
N LEU A 331 -11.55 -33.54 -5.99
CA LEU A 331 -12.93 -34.05 -6.07
C LEU A 331 -13.42 -34.62 -4.75
N LYS A 332 -12.52 -35.25 -4.01
CA LYS A 332 -12.85 -35.98 -2.78
C LYS A 332 -13.16 -35.07 -1.62
N TYR A 333 -12.37 -34.01 -1.43
CA TYR A 333 -12.41 -33.20 -0.21
C TYR A 333 -13.07 -31.81 -0.44
N GLY A 334 -13.80 -31.32 0.56
CA GLY A 334 -14.42 -29.98 0.53
C GLY A 334 -13.40 -28.88 0.59
N VAL A 335 -12.29 -29.07 1.33
CA VAL A 335 -11.12 -28.19 1.36
C VAL A 335 -9.89 -29.01 1.05
N PHE A 336 -9.02 -28.50 0.18
CA PHE A 336 -7.81 -29.19 -0.25
C PHE A 336 -6.67 -28.19 -0.47
N VAL A 337 -5.45 -28.56 -0.08
CA VAL A 337 -4.25 -27.75 -0.27
C VAL A 337 -3.25 -28.44 -1.18
N LEU A 338 -2.88 -27.78 -2.27
CA LEU A 338 -1.79 -28.17 -3.16
C LEU A 338 -0.59 -27.25 -2.92
N THR A 339 0.52 -27.79 -2.43
CA THR A 339 1.74 -27.02 -2.20
C THR A 339 2.94 -27.63 -2.90
N GLY A 340 3.93 -26.80 -3.22
CA GLY A 340 5.17 -27.26 -3.84
C GLY A 340 6.03 -26.09 -4.32
N GLY A 341 7.32 -26.31 -4.49
CA GLY A 341 8.29 -25.34 -4.96
C GLY A 341 8.20 -25.04 -6.47
N PRO A 342 9.15 -24.25 -7.00
CA PRO A 342 9.25 -24.00 -8.44
C PRO A 342 9.57 -25.31 -9.19
N GLY A 343 9.05 -25.45 -10.40
CA GLY A 343 9.32 -26.61 -11.27
C GLY A 343 8.64 -27.93 -10.87
N THR A 344 7.80 -27.95 -9.82
CA THR A 344 7.08 -29.17 -9.38
C THR A 344 5.80 -29.45 -10.17
N GLY A 345 5.43 -28.57 -11.11
CA GLY A 345 4.27 -28.77 -11.99
C GLY A 345 2.91 -28.38 -11.38
N LYS A 346 2.86 -27.48 -10.39
CA LYS A 346 1.60 -26.96 -9.82
C LYS A 346 0.60 -26.52 -10.89
N THR A 347 1.06 -25.75 -11.87
CA THR A 347 0.22 -25.24 -12.97
C THR A 347 -0.36 -26.38 -13.81
N THR A 348 0.41 -27.44 -14.04
CA THR A 348 -0.05 -28.64 -14.76
C THR A 348 -1.15 -29.35 -13.96
N VAL A 349 -0.96 -29.51 -12.64
CA VAL A 349 -1.97 -30.09 -11.76
C VAL A 349 -3.25 -29.27 -11.74
N VAL A 350 -3.15 -27.94 -11.67
CA VAL A 350 -4.31 -27.04 -11.73
C VAL A 350 -5.10 -27.23 -13.03
N LYS A 351 -4.43 -27.36 -14.19
CA LYS A 351 -5.09 -27.69 -15.47
C LYS A 351 -5.82 -29.05 -15.40
N GLY A 352 -5.17 -30.08 -14.85
CA GLY A 352 -5.78 -31.37 -14.65
C GLY A 352 -7.02 -31.34 -13.75
N ILE A 353 -6.92 -30.56 -12.64
CA ILE A 353 -8.06 -30.36 -11.72
C ILE A 353 -9.22 -29.69 -12.47
N ILE A 354 -8.96 -28.61 -13.20
CA ILE A 354 -9.97 -27.91 -13.99
C ILE A 354 -10.63 -28.85 -14.99
N THR A 355 -9.84 -29.61 -15.76
CA THR A 355 -10.34 -30.56 -16.75
C THR A 355 -11.28 -31.59 -16.12
N VAL A 356 -10.94 -32.12 -14.96
CA VAL A 356 -11.78 -33.15 -14.30
C VAL A 356 -13.04 -32.51 -13.71
N LEU A 357 -12.95 -31.34 -13.11
CA LEU A 357 -14.11 -30.61 -12.56
C LEU A 357 -15.09 -30.20 -13.66
N GLU A 358 -14.61 -29.76 -14.83
CA GLU A 358 -15.46 -29.44 -15.99
C GLU A 358 -16.19 -30.70 -16.52
N LYS A 359 -15.49 -31.81 -16.62
CA LYS A 359 -16.11 -33.08 -17.02
C LYS A 359 -17.15 -33.58 -15.99
N ALA A 360 -16.99 -33.18 -14.72
CA ALA A 360 -18.00 -33.40 -13.67
C ALA A 360 -19.17 -32.39 -13.74
N GLY A 361 -19.11 -31.40 -14.62
CA GLY A 361 -20.16 -30.37 -14.82
C GLY A 361 -20.16 -29.28 -13.76
N CYS A 362 -19.01 -29.01 -13.13
CA CYS A 362 -18.87 -27.97 -12.10
C CYS A 362 -18.69 -26.57 -12.71
N ARG A 363 -19.32 -25.58 -12.12
CA ARG A 363 -18.97 -24.16 -12.32
C ARG A 363 -17.74 -23.85 -11.48
N ILE A 364 -16.66 -23.46 -12.14
CA ILE A 364 -15.35 -23.24 -11.54
C ILE A 364 -15.07 -21.74 -11.52
N LEU A 365 -14.66 -21.21 -10.36
CA LEU A 365 -14.12 -19.87 -10.24
C LEU A 365 -12.64 -19.94 -9.92
N LEU A 366 -11.85 -19.16 -10.64
CA LEU A 366 -10.41 -19.05 -10.44
C LEU A 366 -10.07 -17.67 -9.89
N ALA A 367 -9.27 -17.65 -8.82
CA ALA A 367 -8.83 -16.37 -8.27
C ALA A 367 -7.40 -16.43 -7.71
N ALA A 368 -6.81 -15.25 -7.54
CA ALA A 368 -5.52 -15.07 -6.89
C ALA A 368 -5.51 -13.78 -6.04
N PRO A 369 -4.62 -13.64 -5.06
CA PRO A 369 -4.54 -12.45 -4.22
C PRO A 369 -4.17 -11.16 -4.97
N THR A 370 -3.41 -11.25 -6.06
CA THR A 370 -2.93 -10.09 -6.85
C THR A 370 -3.41 -10.16 -8.30
N GLY A 371 -3.52 -8.97 -8.95
CA GLY A 371 -3.92 -8.87 -10.37
C GLY A 371 -3.00 -9.66 -11.31
N ARG A 372 -1.69 -9.58 -11.09
CA ARG A 372 -0.70 -10.32 -11.90
C ARG A 372 -0.82 -11.82 -11.74
N ALA A 373 -0.98 -12.31 -10.51
CA ALA A 373 -1.17 -13.73 -10.29
C ALA A 373 -2.48 -14.22 -10.95
N ALA A 374 -3.56 -13.43 -10.87
CA ALA A 374 -4.82 -13.72 -11.53
C ALA A 374 -4.68 -13.77 -13.07
N LYS A 375 -4.02 -12.77 -13.66
CA LYS A 375 -3.74 -12.74 -15.11
C LYS A 375 -2.92 -13.96 -15.55
N ARG A 376 -1.86 -14.29 -14.81
CA ARG A 376 -1.03 -15.47 -15.06
C ARG A 376 -1.82 -16.78 -14.94
N LEU A 377 -2.68 -16.87 -13.92
CA LEU A 377 -3.56 -18.04 -13.74
C LEU A 377 -4.51 -18.18 -14.95
N ALA A 378 -5.11 -17.08 -15.43
CA ALA A 378 -5.97 -17.10 -16.60
C ALA A 378 -5.20 -17.53 -17.87
N GLU A 379 -4.04 -16.96 -18.14
CA GLU A 379 -3.20 -17.30 -19.29
C GLU A 379 -2.76 -18.78 -19.24
N SER A 380 -2.35 -19.27 -18.08
CA SER A 380 -1.85 -20.62 -17.92
C SER A 380 -2.94 -21.68 -17.92
N SER A 381 -4.11 -21.38 -17.39
CA SER A 381 -5.25 -22.32 -17.35
C SER A 381 -6.12 -22.29 -18.61
N GLY A 382 -6.12 -21.16 -19.34
CA GLY A 382 -7.05 -20.92 -20.43
C GLY A 382 -8.47 -20.54 -19.97
N HIS A 383 -8.64 -20.26 -18.66
CA HIS A 383 -9.95 -19.92 -18.05
C HIS A 383 -9.89 -18.53 -17.43
N PRO A 384 -11.00 -17.78 -17.40
CA PRO A 384 -11.06 -16.50 -16.73
C PRO A 384 -10.67 -16.62 -15.26
N ALA A 385 -9.77 -15.75 -14.80
CA ALA A 385 -9.39 -15.63 -13.39
C ALA A 385 -9.37 -14.15 -12.98
N GLN A 386 -9.64 -13.89 -11.70
CA GLN A 386 -9.70 -12.53 -11.17
C GLN A 386 -9.05 -12.44 -9.79
N THR A 387 -8.89 -11.23 -9.28
CA THR A 387 -8.38 -11.10 -7.90
C THR A 387 -9.45 -11.55 -6.90
N VAL A 388 -9.02 -12.04 -5.72
CA VAL A 388 -9.96 -12.40 -4.64
C VAL A 388 -10.83 -11.19 -4.26
N HIS A 389 -10.28 -9.97 -4.25
CA HIS A 389 -11.04 -8.75 -3.99
C HIS A 389 -12.14 -8.53 -5.03
N ARG A 390 -11.84 -8.71 -6.33
CA ARG A 390 -12.84 -8.58 -7.41
C ARG A 390 -13.88 -9.69 -7.35
N LEU A 391 -13.45 -10.91 -7.04
CA LEU A 391 -14.34 -12.06 -6.84
C LEU A 391 -15.38 -11.78 -5.75
N LEU A 392 -14.96 -11.09 -4.69
CA LEU A 392 -15.80 -10.71 -3.56
C LEU A 392 -16.52 -9.36 -3.75
N GLU A 393 -16.38 -8.70 -4.91
CA GLU A 393 -17.00 -7.39 -5.22
C GLU A 393 -16.64 -6.33 -4.17
N TYR A 394 -15.34 -6.18 -3.87
CA TYR A 394 -14.84 -5.19 -2.92
C TYR A 394 -15.16 -3.77 -3.36
N GLN A 395 -15.79 -2.99 -2.46
CA GLN A 395 -16.11 -1.58 -2.65
C GLN A 395 -15.40 -0.74 -1.58
N PRO A 396 -14.52 0.18 -1.96
CA PRO A 396 -13.88 1.08 -1.01
C PRO A 396 -14.86 2.19 -0.61
N ASP A 397 -15.50 2.06 0.54
CA ASP A 397 -16.47 3.04 1.07
C ASP A 397 -15.92 3.93 2.19
N GLY A 398 -14.63 3.84 2.50
CA GLY A 398 -13.98 4.62 3.56
C GLY A 398 -14.31 4.17 4.99
N SER A 399 -15.27 3.28 5.19
CA SER A 399 -15.70 2.77 6.50
C SER A 399 -15.11 1.40 6.87
N GLY A 400 -14.37 0.75 5.95
CA GLY A 400 -13.75 -0.54 6.16
C GLY A 400 -13.78 -1.48 4.95
N PHE A 401 -13.76 -2.78 5.21
CA PHE A 401 -13.85 -3.81 4.17
C PHE A 401 -15.32 -4.11 3.85
N ASN A 402 -15.85 -3.46 2.81
CA ASN A 402 -17.18 -3.76 2.30
C ASN A 402 -17.08 -4.68 1.09
N PHE A 403 -17.62 -5.90 1.21
CA PHE A 403 -17.63 -6.90 0.16
C PHE A 403 -19.08 -7.24 -0.22
N GLY A 404 -19.40 -7.16 -1.52
CA GLY A 404 -20.73 -7.50 -2.04
C GLY A 404 -21.06 -8.97 -1.83
N LYS A 405 -20.10 -9.87 -2.10
CA LYS A 405 -20.26 -11.32 -1.87
C LYS A 405 -19.98 -11.69 -0.42
N ASN A 406 -20.95 -12.37 0.19
CA ASN A 406 -20.93 -12.73 1.62
C ASN A 406 -21.95 -13.86 1.90
N ASP A 407 -22.29 -14.09 3.19
CA ASP A 407 -23.26 -15.11 3.60
C ASP A 407 -24.67 -14.91 3.00
N SER A 408 -25.07 -13.66 2.75
CA SER A 408 -26.40 -13.32 2.20
C SER A 408 -26.42 -13.39 0.67
N ASP A 409 -25.28 -13.19 0.03
CA ASP A 409 -25.09 -13.31 -1.43
C ASP A 409 -23.81 -14.10 -1.72
N PRO A 410 -23.86 -15.44 -1.63
CA PRO A 410 -22.68 -16.28 -1.85
C PRO A 410 -22.27 -16.34 -3.32
N LEU A 411 -21.05 -16.83 -3.54
CA LEU A 411 -20.51 -17.07 -4.88
C LEU A 411 -21.30 -18.21 -5.58
N ASP A 412 -21.53 -18.06 -6.87
CA ASP A 412 -22.21 -19.07 -7.67
C ASP A 412 -21.19 -20.06 -8.28
N ALA A 413 -20.75 -21.04 -7.48
CA ALA A 413 -19.74 -22.01 -7.88
C ALA A 413 -19.86 -23.33 -7.13
N GLU A 414 -19.50 -24.43 -7.81
CA GLU A 414 -19.30 -25.76 -7.22
C GLU A 414 -17.82 -25.99 -6.84
N ALA A 415 -16.89 -25.26 -7.48
CA ALA A 415 -15.47 -25.31 -7.15
C ALA A 415 -14.82 -23.91 -7.26
N ILE A 416 -13.92 -23.62 -6.33
CA ILE A 416 -13.14 -22.37 -6.30
C ILE A 416 -11.67 -22.76 -6.14
N ILE A 417 -10.82 -22.27 -7.03
CA ILE A 417 -9.36 -22.47 -6.98
C ILE A 417 -8.70 -21.15 -6.71
N ILE A 418 -7.92 -21.09 -5.64
CA ILE A 418 -7.15 -19.92 -5.24
C ILE A 418 -5.68 -20.21 -5.43
N ASP A 419 -5.06 -19.57 -6.42
CA ASP A 419 -3.61 -19.64 -6.65
C ASP A 419 -2.86 -18.59 -5.82
N GLU A 420 -1.55 -18.78 -5.62
CA GLU A 420 -0.68 -17.95 -4.76
C GLU A 420 -1.26 -17.76 -3.34
N ALA A 421 -1.86 -18.83 -2.79
CA ALA A 421 -2.55 -18.81 -1.49
C ALA A 421 -1.64 -18.45 -0.30
N SER A 422 -0.32 -18.51 -0.44
CA SER A 422 0.65 -18.04 0.56
C SER A 422 0.51 -16.54 0.87
N MET A 423 -0.07 -15.77 -0.06
CA MET A 423 -0.28 -14.32 0.08
C MET A 423 -1.63 -13.97 0.76
N LEU A 424 -2.50 -14.93 1.05
CA LEU A 424 -3.76 -14.69 1.76
C LEU A 424 -3.50 -14.39 3.23
N ASP A 425 -3.96 -13.25 3.72
CA ASP A 425 -4.01 -12.95 5.15
C ASP A 425 -5.32 -13.45 5.78
N ILE A 426 -5.40 -13.38 7.11
CA ILE A 426 -6.56 -13.91 7.84
C ILE A 426 -7.84 -13.12 7.56
N THR A 427 -7.73 -11.82 7.30
CA THR A 427 -8.88 -10.95 7.04
C THR A 427 -9.49 -11.27 5.68
N LEU A 428 -8.66 -11.35 4.64
CA LEU A 428 -9.13 -11.70 3.30
C LEU A 428 -9.67 -13.12 3.25
N MET A 429 -9.04 -14.07 3.96
CA MET A 429 -9.52 -15.44 4.09
C MET A 429 -10.89 -15.50 4.77
N HIS A 430 -11.09 -14.74 5.84
CA HIS A 430 -12.37 -14.64 6.53
C HIS A 430 -13.49 -14.18 5.60
N HIS A 431 -13.26 -13.13 4.82
CA HIS A 431 -14.26 -12.63 3.87
C HIS A 431 -14.49 -13.60 2.71
N LEU A 432 -13.45 -14.26 2.20
CA LEU A 432 -13.60 -15.30 1.19
C LEU A 432 -14.50 -16.42 1.68
N LEU A 433 -14.24 -16.95 2.87
CA LEU A 433 -15.02 -18.05 3.44
C LEU A 433 -16.48 -17.69 3.77
N LYS A 434 -16.79 -16.41 3.99
CA LYS A 434 -18.17 -15.93 4.11
C LYS A 434 -18.93 -16.02 2.79
N ALA A 435 -18.23 -15.91 1.67
CA ALA A 435 -18.84 -15.96 0.34
C ALA A 435 -18.86 -17.35 -0.28
N VAL A 436 -18.09 -18.33 0.24
CA VAL A 436 -18.06 -19.71 -0.28
C VAL A 436 -19.32 -20.46 0.10
N PRO A 437 -20.11 -20.99 -0.87
CA PRO A 437 -21.34 -21.72 -0.56
C PRO A 437 -21.04 -23.10 0.05
N GLY A 438 -21.96 -23.58 0.87
CA GLY A 438 -21.86 -24.91 1.47
C GLY A 438 -21.82 -26.03 0.42
N GLY A 439 -20.86 -26.96 0.57
CA GLY A 439 -20.62 -28.08 -0.35
C GLY A 439 -19.79 -27.72 -1.60
N CYS A 440 -19.36 -26.44 -1.74
CA CYS A 440 -18.37 -26.05 -2.74
C CYS A 440 -16.99 -26.63 -2.42
N ARG A 441 -16.21 -26.97 -3.44
CA ARG A 441 -14.80 -27.37 -3.30
C ARG A 441 -13.91 -26.16 -3.27
N LEU A 442 -13.15 -25.99 -2.21
CA LEU A 442 -12.18 -24.89 -2.06
C LEU A 442 -10.75 -25.44 -2.14
N ILE A 443 -10.05 -25.08 -3.19
CA ILE A 443 -8.71 -25.59 -3.51
C ILE A 443 -7.72 -24.46 -3.38
N PHE A 444 -6.79 -24.59 -2.45
CA PHE A 444 -5.69 -23.66 -2.25
C PHE A 444 -4.43 -24.17 -2.95
N VAL A 445 -3.86 -23.36 -3.81
CA VAL A 445 -2.61 -23.65 -4.52
C VAL A 445 -1.58 -22.61 -4.10
N GLY A 446 -0.38 -23.04 -3.73
CA GLY A 446 0.65 -22.09 -3.32
C GLY A 446 1.97 -22.76 -2.96
N ASP A 447 2.92 -21.94 -2.58
CA ASP A 447 4.25 -22.35 -2.12
C ASP A 447 4.43 -21.84 -0.67
N VAL A 448 4.43 -22.77 0.29
CA VAL A 448 4.51 -22.45 1.72
C VAL A 448 5.87 -21.87 2.15
N ASP A 449 6.90 -22.08 1.34
CA ASP A 449 8.27 -21.64 1.60
C ASP A 449 8.57 -20.22 1.07
N GLN A 450 7.67 -19.67 0.26
CA GLN A 450 7.72 -18.26 -0.16
C GLN A 450 7.38 -17.30 0.98
N LEU A 451 7.53 -16.00 0.70
CA LEU A 451 7.13 -14.96 1.65
C LEU A 451 5.65 -15.09 2.02
N PRO A 452 5.30 -14.96 3.29
CA PRO A 452 3.91 -14.96 3.74
C PRO A 452 3.18 -13.68 3.28
N SER A 453 1.85 -13.63 3.53
CA SER A 453 1.02 -12.44 3.32
C SER A 453 1.62 -11.18 3.95
N VAL A 454 1.36 -10.01 3.38
CA VAL A 454 1.72 -8.73 4.01
C VAL A 454 0.86 -8.49 5.25
N GLY A 455 -0.43 -8.82 5.19
CA GLY A 455 -1.38 -8.71 6.30
C GLY A 455 -1.19 -9.78 7.38
N PRO A 456 -2.03 -9.74 8.44
CA PRO A 456 -1.91 -10.58 9.62
C PRO A 456 -2.22 -12.05 9.35
N GLY A 457 -1.52 -12.93 10.07
CA GLY A 457 -1.66 -14.38 9.98
C GLY A 457 -0.71 -15.02 8.96
N SER A 458 -0.63 -16.34 9.00
CA SER A 458 0.11 -17.18 8.07
C SER A 458 -0.79 -18.34 7.60
N VAL A 459 -1.93 -17.97 6.99
CA VAL A 459 -3.08 -18.85 6.79
C VAL A 459 -2.72 -20.17 6.13
N LEU A 460 -2.04 -20.18 4.98
CA LEU A 460 -1.65 -21.41 4.30
C LEU A 460 -0.76 -22.30 5.16
N LYS A 461 0.23 -21.69 5.85
CA LYS A 461 1.14 -22.39 6.74
C LYS A 461 0.44 -22.97 7.96
N ASP A 462 -0.51 -22.23 8.53
CA ASP A 462 -1.28 -22.67 9.70
C ASP A 462 -2.26 -23.79 9.34
N ILE A 463 -2.90 -23.73 8.17
CA ILE A 463 -3.74 -24.82 7.65
C ILE A 463 -2.91 -26.11 7.50
N ILE A 464 -1.73 -26.02 6.88
CA ILE A 464 -0.83 -27.20 6.70
C ILE A 464 -0.34 -27.71 8.06
N ARG A 465 0.06 -26.81 8.98
CA ARG A 465 0.53 -27.16 10.32
C ARG A 465 -0.54 -27.83 11.18
N SER A 466 -1.80 -27.51 10.98
CA SER A 466 -2.91 -28.09 11.73
C SER A 466 -3.06 -29.61 11.48
N LYS A 467 -2.63 -30.10 10.31
CA LYS A 467 -2.81 -31.49 9.85
C LYS A 467 -4.28 -31.95 9.82
N LYS A 468 -5.23 -31.00 9.85
CA LYS A 468 -6.68 -31.30 9.84
C LYS A 468 -7.31 -31.13 8.45
N MET A 469 -6.56 -30.55 7.51
CA MET A 469 -6.96 -30.43 6.11
C MET A 469 -6.11 -31.33 5.22
N PRO A 470 -6.69 -31.93 4.15
CA PRO A 470 -5.94 -32.67 3.14
C PRO A 470 -4.92 -31.77 2.44
N VAL A 471 -3.68 -32.26 2.37
CA VAL A 471 -2.55 -31.56 1.75
C VAL A 471 -1.82 -32.52 0.84
N VAL A 472 -1.61 -32.14 -0.40
CA VAL A 472 -0.66 -32.82 -1.28
C VAL A 472 0.52 -31.91 -1.54
N LYS A 473 1.72 -32.39 -1.20
CA LYS A 473 2.97 -31.70 -1.41
C LYS A 473 3.68 -32.27 -2.62
N LEU A 474 3.88 -31.45 -3.64
CA LEU A 474 4.67 -31.81 -4.82
C LEU A 474 6.16 -31.61 -4.52
N GLU A 475 6.89 -32.68 -4.30
CA GLU A 475 8.33 -32.64 -4.00
C GLU A 475 9.20 -32.93 -5.22
N ASN A 476 8.68 -33.72 -6.16
CA ASN A 476 9.43 -34.12 -7.33
C ASN A 476 9.56 -32.96 -8.33
N VAL A 477 10.79 -32.60 -8.64
CA VAL A 477 11.13 -31.66 -9.70
C VAL A 477 11.21 -32.46 -11.02
N PHE A 478 10.53 -31.99 -12.06
CA PHE A 478 10.56 -32.69 -13.36
C PHE A 478 11.96 -32.60 -14.01
N ARG A 479 12.35 -33.66 -14.75
CA ARG A 479 13.67 -33.77 -15.39
C ARG A 479 14.10 -32.49 -16.13
N GLN A 480 13.18 -31.83 -16.83
CA GLN A 480 13.49 -30.56 -17.50
C GLN A 480 13.82 -29.41 -16.52
N ALA A 481 13.20 -29.41 -15.34
CA ALA A 481 13.43 -28.41 -14.29
C ALA A 481 14.64 -28.77 -13.41
N GLU A 482 15.00 -30.06 -13.26
CA GLU A 482 16.23 -30.51 -12.55
C GLU A 482 17.50 -30.00 -13.21
N VAL A 483 17.49 -29.81 -14.54
CA VAL A 483 18.63 -29.26 -15.29
C VAL A 483 18.80 -27.76 -15.02
N SER A 484 17.72 -27.04 -14.62
CA SER A 484 17.80 -25.60 -14.38
C SER A 484 18.60 -25.28 -13.12
N PRO A 485 19.71 -24.52 -13.24
CA PRO A 485 20.48 -24.03 -12.09
C PRO A 485 19.63 -23.19 -11.14
N ILE A 486 18.62 -22.47 -11.64
CA ILE A 486 17.69 -21.66 -10.83
C ILE A 486 16.88 -22.54 -9.89
N VAL A 487 16.23 -23.58 -10.40
CA VAL A 487 15.40 -24.50 -9.61
C VAL A 487 16.25 -25.24 -8.58
N ARG A 488 17.40 -25.79 -9.00
CA ARG A 488 18.32 -26.49 -8.12
C ARG A 488 18.81 -25.58 -6.97
N ASN A 489 19.21 -24.34 -7.29
CA ASN A 489 19.67 -23.41 -6.28
C ASN A 489 18.52 -22.89 -5.38
N ALA A 490 17.31 -22.75 -5.90
CA ALA A 490 16.13 -22.44 -5.06
C ALA A 490 15.90 -23.54 -4.01
N HIS A 491 15.98 -24.83 -4.39
CA HIS A 491 15.90 -25.96 -3.45
C HIS A 491 17.06 -25.94 -2.44
N ARG A 492 18.29 -25.70 -2.85
CA ARG A 492 19.45 -25.58 -1.94
C ARG A 492 19.23 -24.46 -0.91
N ILE A 493 18.81 -23.28 -1.37
CA ILE A 493 18.52 -22.15 -0.49
C ILE A 493 17.43 -22.52 0.51
N ASN A 494 16.35 -23.15 0.06
CA ASN A 494 15.23 -23.56 0.94
C ASN A 494 15.69 -24.54 2.05
N HIS A 495 16.65 -25.42 1.74
CA HIS A 495 17.25 -26.35 2.69
C HIS A 495 18.42 -25.76 3.51
N GLY A 496 18.65 -24.44 3.44
CA GLY A 496 19.72 -23.78 4.18
C GLY A 496 21.13 -24.05 3.63
N GLN A 497 21.22 -24.46 2.38
CA GLN A 497 22.48 -24.73 1.69
C GLN A 497 22.84 -23.56 0.78
N MET A 498 24.14 -23.23 0.72
CA MET A 498 24.65 -22.19 -0.17
C MET A 498 24.35 -22.55 -1.64
N PRO A 499 23.90 -21.58 -2.45
CA PRO A 499 23.73 -21.81 -3.87
C PRO A 499 25.08 -22.01 -4.56
N GLU A 500 25.06 -22.74 -5.66
CA GLU A 500 26.19 -22.94 -6.55
C GLU A 500 26.17 -21.86 -7.64
N PHE A 501 27.30 -21.20 -7.82
CA PHE A 501 27.50 -20.18 -8.84
C PHE A 501 28.42 -20.70 -9.91
N ALA A 502 28.09 -20.47 -11.17
CA ALA A 502 28.97 -20.80 -12.29
C ALA A 502 28.93 -19.66 -13.33
N ASP A 503 30.07 -19.28 -13.85
CA ASP A 503 30.16 -18.27 -14.88
C ASP A 503 29.45 -18.74 -16.16
N HIS A 504 28.77 -17.82 -16.83
CA HIS A 504 27.98 -18.08 -18.04
C HIS A 504 26.83 -19.08 -17.86
N SER A 505 26.39 -19.32 -16.61
CA SER A 505 25.21 -20.11 -16.30
C SER A 505 23.97 -19.24 -16.15
N ASP A 506 22.82 -19.89 -15.95
CA ASP A 506 21.57 -19.19 -15.62
C ASP A 506 21.53 -18.70 -14.17
N PHE A 507 22.60 -18.94 -13.37
CA PHE A 507 22.71 -18.53 -11.99
C PHE A 507 24.12 -18.01 -11.67
N GLU A 508 24.30 -16.70 -11.79
CA GLU A 508 25.58 -16.01 -11.69
C GLU A 508 25.70 -15.19 -10.40
N PHE A 509 26.95 -14.92 -10.01
CA PHE A 509 27.28 -14.05 -8.88
C PHE A 509 28.32 -13.01 -9.27
N ALA A 510 28.01 -11.73 -9.05
CA ALA A 510 28.92 -10.59 -9.20
C ALA A 510 29.25 -10.03 -7.80
N GLY A 511 30.51 -10.17 -7.38
CA GLY A 511 30.98 -9.77 -6.06
C GLY A 511 31.29 -8.27 -5.97
N PHE A 512 30.71 -7.60 -4.96
CA PHE A 512 30.98 -6.20 -4.64
C PHE A 512 31.00 -5.98 -3.12
N ASP A 513 32.03 -5.29 -2.64
CA ASP A 513 32.14 -4.85 -1.25
C ASP A 513 31.60 -3.43 -1.06
N ASN A 514 31.58 -2.62 -2.12
CA ASN A 514 31.06 -1.27 -2.14
C ASN A 514 29.65 -1.23 -2.76
N GLU A 515 28.66 -0.77 -1.99
CA GLU A 515 27.25 -0.73 -2.41
C GLU A 515 26.99 0.25 -3.57
N PHE A 516 27.73 1.36 -3.66
CA PHE A 516 27.59 2.30 -4.78
C PHE A 516 28.11 1.68 -6.08
N MET A 517 29.26 1.00 -6.03
CA MET A 517 29.80 0.27 -7.21
C MET A 517 28.86 -0.87 -7.63
N ALA A 518 28.22 -1.53 -6.68
CA ALA A 518 27.20 -2.55 -6.96
C ALA A 518 26.00 -1.94 -7.70
N ALA A 519 25.51 -0.77 -7.28
CA ALA A 519 24.39 -0.09 -7.94
C ALA A 519 24.76 0.35 -9.38
N ASP A 520 25.95 0.90 -9.59
CA ASP A 520 26.44 1.30 -10.92
C ASP A 520 26.60 0.08 -11.85
N PHE A 521 27.16 -1.02 -11.34
CA PHE A 521 27.26 -2.28 -12.09
C PHE A 521 25.88 -2.81 -12.51
N VAL A 522 24.89 -2.75 -11.61
CA VAL A 522 23.51 -3.14 -11.92
C VAL A 522 22.94 -2.30 -13.04
N ALA A 523 23.21 -0.99 -13.08
CA ALA A 523 22.74 -0.13 -14.16
C ALA A 523 23.34 -0.49 -15.51
N GLN A 524 24.65 -0.76 -15.55
CA GLN A 524 25.35 -1.21 -16.77
C GLN A 524 24.82 -2.57 -17.24
N LEU A 525 24.68 -3.53 -16.32
CA LEU A 525 24.18 -4.88 -16.63
C LEU A 525 22.74 -4.83 -17.14
N TYR A 526 21.88 -4.04 -16.47
CA TYR A 526 20.50 -3.84 -16.92
C TYR A 526 20.47 -3.26 -18.33
N GLY A 527 21.27 -2.20 -18.59
CA GLY A 527 21.35 -1.55 -19.90
C GLY A 527 21.75 -2.51 -21.01
N LYS A 528 22.76 -3.36 -20.74
CA LYS A 528 23.20 -4.38 -21.69
C LYS A 528 22.07 -5.36 -22.04
N ILE A 529 21.40 -5.93 -21.03
CA ILE A 529 20.33 -6.91 -21.26
C ILE A 529 19.10 -6.24 -21.90
N ALA A 530 18.78 -5.01 -21.47
CA ALA A 530 17.63 -4.28 -22.02
C ALA A 530 17.84 -3.85 -23.47
N ALA A 531 19.08 -3.56 -23.88
CA ALA A 531 19.42 -3.26 -25.29
C ALA A 531 19.21 -4.48 -26.20
N GLU A 532 19.45 -5.69 -25.70
CA GLU A 532 19.27 -6.92 -26.46
C GLU A 532 17.82 -7.42 -26.47
N HIS A 533 17.06 -7.24 -25.40
CA HIS A 533 15.79 -7.92 -25.18
C HIS A 533 14.62 -7.01 -24.76
N GLY A 534 14.86 -5.71 -24.56
CA GLY A 534 13.86 -4.75 -24.09
C GLY A 534 13.81 -4.59 -22.56
N LEU A 535 13.28 -3.44 -22.10
CA LEU A 535 13.24 -3.06 -20.67
C LEU A 535 12.43 -4.02 -19.79
N GLN A 536 11.39 -4.64 -20.32
CA GLN A 536 10.52 -5.56 -19.61
C GLN A 536 11.16 -6.93 -19.35
N TYR A 537 12.22 -7.26 -20.08
CA TYR A 537 12.90 -8.56 -19.96
C TYR A 537 13.66 -8.72 -18.64
N VAL A 538 14.07 -7.60 -18.05
CA VAL A 538 14.88 -7.56 -16.84
C VAL A 538 14.11 -6.90 -15.69
N GLN A 539 14.26 -7.47 -14.50
CA GLN A 539 13.78 -6.84 -13.28
C GLN A 539 14.87 -6.85 -12.20
N VAL A 540 15.14 -5.66 -11.64
CA VAL A 540 16.00 -5.55 -10.46
C VAL A 540 15.17 -5.72 -9.21
N LEU A 541 15.59 -6.61 -8.32
CA LEU A 541 14.98 -6.86 -7.03
C LEU A 541 15.92 -6.44 -5.88
N SER A 542 15.39 -5.69 -4.94
CA SER A 542 16.11 -5.30 -3.73
C SER A 542 15.29 -5.63 -2.48
N PRO A 543 15.91 -6.14 -1.41
CA PRO A 543 15.25 -6.36 -0.12
C PRO A 543 14.72 -5.09 0.55
N MET A 544 15.33 -3.93 0.31
CA MET A 544 15.06 -2.68 1.02
C MET A 544 14.73 -1.51 0.10
N HIS A 545 14.02 -0.52 0.65
CA HIS A 545 13.65 0.69 -0.09
C HIS A 545 14.72 1.78 -0.05
N LYS A 546 15.39 1.95 1.08
CA LYS A 546 16.44 2.96 1.32
C LYS A 546 17.82 2.30 1.21
N ASN A 547 18.89 3.05 1.26
CA ASN A 547 20.31 2.70 1.08
C ASN A 547 20.79 2.78 -0.38
N PRO A 548 22.10 2.76 -0.65
CA PRO A 548 22.63 2.82 -2.00
C PRO A 548 22.09 1.72 -2.93
N CYS A 549 21.93 0.49 -2.44
CA CYS A 549 21.32 -0.64 -3.15
C CYS A 549 19.80 -0.79 -2.87
N GLY A 550 19.14 0.23 -2.28
CA GLY A 550 17.71 0.25 -2.06
C GLY A 550 16.91 0.68 -3.29
N VAL A 551 15.64 0.26 -3.37
CA VAL A 551 14.75 0.49 -4.51
C VAL A 551 14.72 1.97 -4.96
N GLN A 552 14.68 2.91 -4.00
CA GLN A 552 14.60 4.34 -4.31
C GLN A 552 15.86 4.84 -5.05
N ASN A 553 17.03 4.49 -4.56
CA ASN A 553 18.29 4.90 -5.20
C ASN A 553 18.52 4.16 -6.51
N LEU A 554 18.25 2.85 -6.54
CA LEU A 554 18.38 2.05 -7.76
C LEU A 554 17.52 2.59 -8.90
N ASN A 555 16.27 2.98 -8.62
CA ASN A 555 15.40 3.59 -9.64
C ASN A 555 15.98 4.90 -10.18
N LYS A 556 16.60 5.74 -9.34
CA LYS A 556 17.27 6.96 -9.78
C LYS A 556 18.48 6.67 -10.66
N VAL A 557 19.37 5.76 -10.22
CA VAL A 557 20.58 5.38 -10.96
C VAL A 557 20.22 4.73 -12.29
N LEU A 558 19.24 3.82 -12.28
CA LEU A 558 18.77 3.14 -13.48
C LEU A 558 18.10 4.11 -14.45
N GLN A 559 17.21 5.00 -13.98
CA GLN A 559 16.60 6.02 -14.82
C GLN A 559 17.65 6.92 -15.47
N GLN A 560 18.63 7.41 -14.68
CA GLN A 560 19.69 8.27 -15.19
C GLN A 560 20.55 7.58 -16.26
N HIS A 561 20.78 6.28 -16.11
CA HIS A 561 21.58 5.49 -17.05
C HIS A 561 20.81 5.10 -18.32
N LEU A 562 19.55 4.67 -18.15
CA LEU A 562 18.73 4.09 -19.22
C LEU A 562 17.85 5.12 -19.94
N ASN A 563 17.41 6.14 -19.24
CA ASN A 563 16.53 7.19 -19.74
C ASN A 563 16.96 8.57 -19.19
N PRO A 564 18.15 9.07 -19.61
CA PRO A 564 18.62 10.38 -19.17
C PRO A 564 17.70 11.51 -19.66
N PRO A 565 17.74 12.70 -19.02
CA PRO A 565 16.99 13.85 -19.48
C PRO A 565 17.42 14.27 -20.90
N ALA A 566 16.43 14.63 -21.72
CA ALA A 566 16.66 15.14 -23.08
C ALA A 566 15.66 16.28 -23.36
N ALA A 567 16.06 17.23 -24.21
CA ALA A 567 15.25 18.42 -24.49
C ALA A 567 13.91 18.14 -25.18
N ASP A 568 13.82 17.01 -25.85
CA ASP A 568 12.64 16.54 -26.59
C ASP A 568 11.74 15.61 -25.79
N LYS A 569 12.11 15.26 -24.54
CA LYS A 569 11.32 14.39 -23.67
C LYS A 569 10.51 15.16 -22.65
N GLY A 570 9.23 14.84 -22.56
CA GLY A 570 8.37 15.34 -21.49
C GLY A 570 8.82 14.82 -20.12
N GLU A 571 8.89 15.73 -19.14
CA GLU A 571 9.20 15.40 -17.74
C GLU A 571 8.11 15.95 -16.80
N LEU A 572 7.82 15.19 -15.75
CA LEU A 572 6.91 15.60 -14.67
C LEU A 572 7.53 15.31 -13.31
N THR A 573 7.65 16.35 -12.49
CA THR A 573 8.14 16.20 -11.11
C THR A 573 6.94 15.93 -10.18
N LEU A 574 6.99 14.81 -9.50
CA LEU A 574 5.98 14.40 -8.51
C LEU A 574 6.13 15.14 -7.18
N PRO A 575 5.06 15.27 -6.37
CA PRO A 575 5.17 15.66 -4.98
C PRO A 575 6.18 14.75 -4.25
N GLY A 576 7.24 15.32 -3.66
CA GLY A 576 8.33 14.53 -3.06
C GLY A 576 9.61 14.43 -3.89
N GLY A 577 9.66 15.06 -5.08
CA GLY A 577 10.87 15.27 -5.86
C GLY A 577 11.27 14.11 -6.77
N ALA A 578 10.45 13.08 -6.92
CA ALA A 578 10.64 12.06 -7.95
C ALA A 578 10.26 12.63 -9.32
N VAL A 579 11.06 12.31 -10.34
CA VAL A 579 10.82 12.76 -11.72
C VAL A 579 10.39 11.58 -12.57
N LEU A 580 9.29 11.73 -13.29
CA LEU A 580 8.85 10.82 -14.35
C LEU A 580 9.21 11.41 -15.70
N ARG A 581 9.64 10.57 -16.65
CA ARG A 581 10.02 10.95 -18.03
C ARG A 581 9.33 10.06 -19.05
N GLU A 582 9.10 10.60 -20.23
CA GLU A 582 8.72 9.76 -21.36
C GLU A 582 9.77 8.68 -21.61
N GLY A 583 9.32 7.44 -21.82
CA GLY A 583 10.17 6.26 -21.92
C GLY A 583 10.37 5.49 -20.60
N ASP A 584 10.02 6.05 -19.45
CA ASP A 584 10.21 5.38 -18.15
C ASP A 584 9.38 4.12 -18.00
N LYS A 585 9.99 3.11 -17.39
CA LYS A 585 9.31 1.93 -16.86
C LYS A 585 8.67 2.27 -15.53
N VAL A 586 7.34 2.16 -15.46
CA VAL A 586 6.55 2.51 -14.27
C VAL A 586 5.67 1.36 -13.81
N MET A 587 5.22 1.44 -12.57
CA MET A 587 4.31 0.49 -11.96
C MET A 587 3.14 1.23 -11.33
N GLN A 588 1.94 0.70 -11.53
CA GLN A 588 0.73 1.06 -10.78
C GLN A 588 0.88 0.65 -9.32
N ILE A 589 0.62 1.54 -8.37
CA ILE A 589 0.78 1.26 -6.94
C ILE A 589 -0.54 1.16 -6.16
N ARG A 590 -1.67 1.36 -6.84
CA ARG A 590 -3.04 1.23 -6.32
C ARG A 590 -3.88 0.45 -7.32
N ASN A 591 -4.96 -0.19 -6.86
CA ASN A 591 -5.94 -0.74 -7.80
C ASN A 591 -6.83 0.39 -8.33
N ASN A 592 -6.92 0.51 -9.65
CA ASN A 592 -7.84 1.41 -10.32
C ASN A 592 -8.79 0.57 -11.17
N TYR A 593 -9.97 0.31 -10.62
CA TYR A 593 -10.96 -0.59 -11.23
C TYR A 593 -11.65 0.03 -12.45
N GLU A 594 -11.73 1.36 -12.53
CA GLU A 594 -12.32 2.07 -13.67
C GLU A 594 -11.40 1.97 -14.90
N LYS A 595 -10.11 2.04 -14.68
CA LYS A 595 -9.09 1.92 -15.72
C LYS A 595 -8.61 0.48 -15.96
N GLU A 596 -9.12 -0.47 -15.19
CA GLU A 596 -8.74 -1.88 -15.21
C GLU A 596 -7.22 -2.13 -15.05
N VAL A 597 -6.55 -1.28 -14.23
CA VAL A 597 -5.13 -1.40 -13.91
C VAL A 597 -4.97 -1.68 -12.41
N PHE A 598 -4.12 -2.64 -12.08
CA PHE A 598 -3.99 -3.14 -10.72
C PHE A 598 -2.63 -2.85 -10.11
N ASN A 599 -2.59 -2.83 -8.78
CA ASN A 599 -1.34 -2.69 -8.04
C ASN A 599 -0.34 -3.77 -8.48
N GLY A 600 0.83 -3.33 -8.91
CA GLY A 600 1.89 -4.18 -9.44
C GLY A 600 1.95 -4.23 -10.97
N ASP A 601 0.95 -3.76 -11.71
CA ASP A 601 1.02 -3.72 -13.18
C ASP A 601 2.15 -2.81 -13.63
N ILE A 602 2.96 -3.31 -14.59
CA ILE A 602 4.08 -2.56 -15.15
C ILE A 602 3.69 -2.05 -16.53
N GLY A 603 4.02 -0.80 -16.77
CA GLY A 603 3.84 -0.16 -18.06
C GLY A 603 5.02 0.75 -18.41
N ARG A 604 4.93 1.39 -19.57
CA ARG A 604 5.88 2.39 -20.04
C ARG A 604 5.18 3.71 -20.30
N ILE A 605 5.77 4.80 -19.86
CA ILE A 605 5.31 6.15 -20.18
C ILE A 605 5.59 6.44 -21.65
N ILE A 606 4.57 6.74 -22.42
CA ILE A 606 4.70 7.07 -23.84
C ILE A 606 4.55 8.56 -24.14
N ARG A 607 3.89 9.32 -23.22
CA ARG A 607 3.69 10.76 -23.39
C ARG A 607 3.44 11.44 -22.06
N ILE A 608 4.00 12.63 -21.91
CA ILE A 608 3.72 13.57 -20.81
C ILE A 608 3.33 14.92 -21.44
N ASP A 609 2.10 15.37 -21.18
CA ASP A 609 1.58 16.61 -21.76
C ASP A 609 0.64 17.32 -20.78
N GLY A 610 0.90 18.63 -20.50
CA GLY A 610 0.05 19.46 -19.65
C GLY A 610 -0.18 18.91 -18.22
N GLY A 611 0.77 18.09 -17.70
CA GLY A 611 0.66 17.42 -16.40
C GLY A 611 -0.06 16.07 -16.43
N ASN A 612 -0.56 15.63 -17.60
CA ASN A 612 -1.11 14.30 -17.81
C ASN A 612 -0.02 13.33 -18.27
N VAL A 613 -0.11 12.08 -17.82
CA VAL A 613 0.84 11.00 -18.16
C VAL A 613 0.10 9.88 -18.84
N THR A 614 0.54 9.51 -20.06
CA THR A 614 -0.02 8.37 -20.78
C THR A 614 0.92 7.17 -20.63
N VAL A 615 0.38 6.06 -20.12
CA VAL A 615 1.09 4.81 -19.91
C VAL A 615 0.50 3.70 -20.76
N VAL A 616 1.34 2.88 -21.37
CA VAL A 616 0.93 1.64 -22.04
C VAL A 616 1.34 0.48 -21.13
N TYR A 617 0.38 -0.36 -20.82
CA TYR A 617 0.56 -1.57 -20.02
C TYR A 617 0.71 -2.80 -20.90
N ASP A 618 1.53 -3.76 -20.43
CA ASP A 618 1.73 -5.03 -21.13
C ASP A 618 0.44 -5.85 -21.20
N ASP A 619 0.09 -6.27 -22.40
CA ASP A 619 -1.09 -7.09 -22.65
C ASP A 619 -0.67 -8.57 -22.76
N GLY A 620 -0.69 -9.27 -21.62
CA GLY A 620 -0.60 -10.73 -21.55
C GLY A 620 0.61 -11.39 -22.22
N GLY A 621 1.84 -10.89 -21.95
CA GLY A 621 3.06 -11.59 -22.32
C GLY A 621 3.60 -11.37 -23.74
N LYS A 622 2.96 -10.54 -24.54
CA LYS A 622 3.62 -10.00 -25.73
C LYS A 622 4.35 -8.71 -25.36
N PRO A 623 5.67 -8.62 -25.60
CA PRO A 623 6.39 -7.40 -25.32
C PRO A 623 5.79 -6.25 -26.14
N VAL A 624 5.41 -5.18 -25.45
CA VAL A 624 4.87 -3.97 -26.09
C VAL A 624 5.94 -3.27 -26.93
N PHE A 625 7.23 -3.53 -26.62
CA PHE A 625 8.39 -2.95 -27.28
C PHE A 625 9.50 -3.98 -27.44
N THR A 626 10.00 -4.16 -28.65
CA THR A 626 11.07 -5.12 -28.98
C THR A 626 12.47 -4.49 -29.01
N SER A 627 12.56 -3.14 -29.09
CA SER A 627 13.86 -2.42 -29.06
C SER A 627 13.69 -0.97 -28.55
N PHE A 628 14.85 -0.33 -28.20
CA PHE A 628 14.91 1.12 -27.92
C PHE A 628 14.58 1.98 -29.15
N GLU A 629 14.77 1.43 -30.36
CA GLU A 629 14.59 2.13 -31.63
C GLU A 629 13.13 2.17 -32.11
N ASP A 630 12.23 1.36 -31.53
CA ASP A 630 10.77 1.45 -31.77
C ASP A 630 10.16 2.78 -31.26
N GLU A 631 10.99 3.71 -30.86
CA GLU A 631 10.70 4.99 -30.23
C GLU A 631 9.89 5.95 -31.13
N TYR A 632 9.92 5.74 -32.46
CA TYR A 632 9.25 6.62 -33.43
C TYR A 632 7.90 6.10 -33.96
N ALA A 633 7.45 4.91 -33.56
CA ALA A 633 6.23 4.29 -34.08
C ALA A 633 5.07 4.22 -33.08
N TYR A 634 4.79 5.32 -32.38
CA TYR A 634 3.65 5.39 -31.42
C TYR A 634 2.28 5.10 -32.04
N ALA A 635 2.15 5.09 -33.35
CA ALA A 635 0.88 4.88 -34.07
C ALA A 635 0.43 3.40 -34.15
N GLY A 636 1.32 2.44 -33.85
CA GLY A 636 1.08 0.99 -34.04
C GLY A 636 1.11 0.15 -32.76
N ILE A 637 1.20 0.75 -31.58
CA ILE A 637 1.34 0.01 -30.32
C ILE A 637 0.00 -0.61 -29.93
N SER A 638 -0.06 -1.94 -29.96
CA SER A 638 -1.18 -2.71 -29.37
C SER A 638 -0.93 -2.86 -27.87
N GLY A 639 -1.75 -2.27 -27.03
CA GLY A 639 -1.71 -2.35 -25.58
C GLY A 639 -2.76 -1.44 -24.97
N ASN A 640 -3.11 -1.68 -23.71
CA ASN A 640 -4.07 -0.84 -22.99
C ASN A 640 -3.41 0.51 -22.67
N LYS A 641 -3.84 1.59 -23.38
CA LYS A 641 -3.36 2.97 -23.18
C LYS A 641 -4.17 3.65 -22.10
N ILE A 642 -3.54 3.99 -21.00
CA ILE A 642 -4.17 4.64 -19.86
C ILE A 642 -3.61 6.06 -19.69
N VAL A 643 -4.52 7.04 -19.57
CA VAL A 643 -4.17 8.43 -19.26
C VAL A 643 -4.39 8.69 -17.79
N TYR A 644 -3.35 9.21 -17.12
CA TYR A 644 -3.40 9.67 -15.74
C TYR A 644 -3.43 11.19 -15.72
N THR A 645 -4.41 11.74 -15.05
CA THR A 645 -4.48 13.18 -14.80
C THR A 645 -3.49 13.59 -13.71
N SER A 646 -3.22 14.89 -13.56
CA SER A 646 -2.33 15.41 -12.51
C SER A 646 -2.73 15.00 -11.09
N ALA A 647 -4.01 14.68 -10.86
CA ALA A 647 -4.52 14.19 -9.58
C ALA A 647 -4.28 12.69 -9.37
N GLU A 648 -4.03 11.92 -10.43
CA GLU A 648 -3.88 10.46 -10.40
C GLU A 648 -2.42 10.00 -10.60
N VAL A 649 -1.53 10.91 -10.99
CA VAL A 649 -0.11 10.57 -11.27
C VAL A 649 0.61 10.00 -10.04
N ASP A 650 0.12 10.27 -8.83
CA ASP A 650 0.62 9.67 -7.57
C ASP A 650 0.36 8.16 -7.48
N GLU A 651 -0.46 7.59 -8.36
CA GLU A 651 -0.65 6.14 -8.53
C GLU A 651 0.51 5.45 -9.26
N LEU A 652 1.43 6.24 -9.85
CA LEU A 652 2.57 5.72 -10.62
C LEU A 652 3.88 5.82 -9.83
N GLN A 653 4.73 4.80 -9.99
CA GLN A 653 6.08 4.76 -9.43
C GLN A 653 7.06 4.19 -10.46
N LEU A 654 8.31 4.70 -10.51
CA LEU A 654 9.38 4.07 -11.29
C LEU A 654 9.55 2.59 -10.92
N ALA A 655 9.74 1.73 -11.90
CA ALA A 655 9.73 0.28 -11.75
C ALA A 655 10.92 -0.44 -12.38
N TYR A 656 12.03 0.24 -12.63
CA TYR A 656 13.28 -0.42 -13.02
C TYR A 656 13.78 -1.37 -11.92
N ALA A 657 13.65 -0.92 -10.66
CA ALA A 657 13.88 -1.73 -9.46
C ALA A 657 12.62 -1.75 -8.57
N MET A 658 12.36 -2.89 -7.94
CA MET A 658 11.26 -3.04 -6.97
C MET A 658 11.67 -3.91 -5.78
N SER A 659 10.87 -3.90 -4.71
CA SER A 659 11.10 -4.79 -3.58
C SER A 659 10.69 -6.23 -3.90
N VAL A 660 11.34 -7.20 -3.23
CA VAL A 660 11.00 -8.61 -3.37
C VAL A 660 9.52 -8.87 -3.05
N HIS A 661 8.93 -8.16 -2.07
CA HIS A 661 7.51 -8.28 -1.73
C HIS A 661 6.60 -7.86 -2.90
N LYS A 662 6.96 -6.77 -3.60
CA LYS A 662 6.17 -6.31 -4.77
C LYS A 662 6.33 -7.20 -6.01
N SER A 663 7.31 -8.10 -6.03
CA SER A 663 7.49 -9.07 -7.12
C SER A 663 6.70 -10.37 -6.93
N GLN A 664 6.04 -10.56 -5.78
CA GLN A 664 5.21 -11.74 -5.54
C GLN A 664 4.09 -11.84 -6.59
N GLY A 665 3.77 -13.07 -7.01
CA GLY A 665 2.81 -13.35 -8.08
C GLY A 665 3.32 -12.99 -9.49
N SER A 666 4.54 -12.43 -9.64
CA SER A 666 5.16 -12.08 -10.92
C SER A 666 6.34 -12.99 -11.24
N GLU A 667 6.65 -13.13 -12.52
CA GLU A 667 7.86 -13.81 -13.00
C GLU A 667 8.51 -12.96 -14.11
N TYR A 668 9.83 -13.02 -14.17
CA TYR A 668 10.62 -12.24 -15.13
C TYR A 668 11.63 -13.15 -15.83
N PRO A 669 11.93 -12.93 -17.12
CA PRO A 669 12.98 -13.69 -17.80
C PRO A 669 14.31 -13.59 -17.07
N VAL A 670 14.76 -12.38 -16.74
CA VAL A 670 16.01 -12.13 -16.02
C VAL A 670 15.73 -11.36 -14.72
N VAL A 671 16.28 -11.85 -13.61
CA VAL A 671 16.26 -11.17 -12.32
C VAL A 671 17.69 -10.79 -11.91
N ILE A 672 17.90 -9.52 -11.60
CA ILE A 672 19.11 -9.01 -10.95
C ILE A 672 18.77 -8.77 -9.48
N LEU A 673 19.38 -9.52 -8.57
CA LEU A 673 19.06 -9.51 -7.14
C LEU A 673 20.20 -8.90 -6.32
N LEU A 674 19.90 -7.84 -5.58
CA LEU A 674 20.87 -7.19 -4.68
C LEU A 674 20.94 -7.91 -3.32
N MET A 675 22.13 -8.39 -2.96
CA MET A 675 22.42 -9.07 -1.69
C MET A 675 23.64 -8.43 -1.04
N VAL A 676 23.44 -7.31 -0.32
CA VAL A 676 24.50 -6.50 0.30
C VAL A 676 24.39 -6.47 1.82
N PRO A 677 25.51 -6.25 2.55
CA PRO A 677 25.49 -6.21 4.02
C PRO A 677 24.52 -5.17 4.59
N GLY A 678 24.35 -4.01 3.95
CA GLY A 678 23.39 -2.98 4.37
C GLY A 678 21.93 -3.44 4.42
N HIS A 679 21.61 -4.59 3.82
CA HIS A 679 20.29 -5.21 3.87
C HIS A 679 20.08 -6.18 5.06
N TYR A 680 20.94 -6.22 6.07
CA TYR A 680 21.03 -7.24 7.11
C TYR A 680 19.69 -7.59 7.79
N ILE A 681 18.80 -6.59 8.00
CA ILE A 681 17.48 -6.79 8.63
C ILE A 681 16.57 -7.68 7.77
N MET A 682 16.76 -7.64 6.43
CA MET A 682 15.92 -8.31 5.45
C MET A 682 16.59 -9.57 4.86
N LEU A 683 17.82 -9.89 5.27
CA LEU A 683 18.52 -11.09 4.81
C LEU A 683 17.93 -12.34 5.47
N GLN A 684 16.85 -12.87 4.89
CA GLN A 684 16.12 -14.04 5.35
C GLN A 684 16.01 -15.07 4.21
N ARG A 685 15.99 -16.36 4.57
CA ARG A 685 15.94 -17.48 3.64
C ARG A 685 14.74 -17.42 2.70
N ASN A 686 13.56 -17.21 3.25
CA ASN A 686 12.32 -17.14 2.47
C ASN A 686 12.27 -15.94 1.52
N LEU A 687 12.85 -14.80 1.89
CA LEU A 687 12.96 -13.64 1.00
C LEU A 687 13.90 -13.94 -0.16
N PHE A 688 15.05 -14.52 0.13
CA PHE A 688 16.02 -14.91 -0.88
C PHE A 688 15.45 -15.97 -1.83
N TYR A 689 14.81 -16.99 -1.26
CA TYR A 689 14.10 -18.02 -2.02
C TYR A 689 13.03 -17.42 -2.94
N THR A 690 12.17 -16.55 -2.39
CA THR A 690 11.13 -15.88 -3.17
C THR A 690 11.71 -15.07 -4.33
N ALA A 691 12.79 -14.32 -4.08
CA ALA A 691 13.43 -13.51 -5.12
C ALA A 691 14.00 -14.36 -6.26
N VAL A 692 14.69 -15.46 -5.93
CA VAL A 692 15.27 -16.39 -6.92
C VAL A 692 14.16 -17.04 -7.76
N THR A 693 13.06 -17.44 -7.13
CA THR A 693 11.93 -18.07 -7.82
C THR A 693 11.13 -17.12 -8.71
N ARG A 694 11.46 -15.84 -8.76
CA ARG A 694 10.87 -14.87 -9.71
C ARG A 694 11.52 -14.94 -11.11
N ALA A 695 12.68 -15.59 -11.24
CA ALA A 695 13.37 -15.70 -12.51
C ALA A 695 12.93 -16.96 -13.29
N ARG A 696 12.73 -16.79 -14.60
CA ARG A 696 12.43 -17.89 -15.52
C ARG A 696 13.69 -18.42 -16.23
N GLN A 697 14.62 -17.54 -16.60
CA GLN A 697 15.75 -17.88 -17.47
C GLN A 697 17.09 -17.62 -16.80
N LYS A 698 17.23 -16.49 -16.08
CA LYS A 698 18.53 -16.12 -15.49
C LYS A 698 18.36 -15.35 -14.19
N VAL A 699 19.23 -15.67 -13.22
CA VAL A 699 19.44 -14.91 -11.98
C VAL A 699 20.86 -14.41 -11.93
N VAL A 700 21.05 -13.13 -11.70
CA VAL A 700 22.36 -12.54 -11.38
C VAL A 700 22.29 -11.95 -9.98
N ILE A 701 23.04 -12.54 -9.04
CA ILE A 701 23.14 -12.02 -7.67
C ILE A 701 24.30 -11.02 -7.64
N VAL A 702 24.00 -9.79 -7.20
CA VAL A 702 25.00 -8.72 -7.10
C VAL A 702 25.18 -8.33 -5.63
N GLY A 703 26.43 -8.41 -5.14
CA GLY A 703 26.74 -8.03 -3.77
C GLY A 703 27.78 -8.90 -3.08
N SER A 704 27.54 -9.29 -1.83
CA SER A 704 28.53 -9.96 -0.97
C SER A 704 28.14 -11.41 -0.69
N LYS A 705 29.10 -12.35 -0.82
CA LYS A 705 28.90 -13.76 -0.40
C LYS A 705 28.52 -13.90 1.07
N LYS A 706 28.99 -12.98 1.93
CA LYS A 706 28.60 -12.93 3.34
C LYS A 706 27.11 -12.61 3.52
N ALA A 707 26.56 -11.69 2.71
CA ALA A 707 25.14 -11.36 2.74
C ALA A 707 24.30 -12.54 2.24
N VAL A 708 24.71 -13.23 1.18
CA VAL A 708 24.07 -14.45 0.69
C VAL A 708 24.07 -15.52 1.80
N GLN A 709 25.21 -15.78 2.42
CA GLN A 709 25.34 -16.74 3.50
C GLN A 709 24.42 -16.38 4.69
N ALA A 710 24.41 -15.11 5.09
CA ALA A 710 23.53 -14.65 6.17
C ALA A 710 22.06 -14.92 5.84
N ALA A 711 21.63 -14.66 4.60
CA ALA A 711 20.26 -14.92 4.16
C ALA A 711 19.91 -16.41 4.17
N VAL A 712 20.81 -17.26 3.65
CA VAL A 712 20.61 -18.73 3.60
C VAL A 712 20.50 -19.34 5.00
N LEU A 713 21.36 -18.91 5.94
CA LEU A 713 21.37 -19.43 7.31
C LEU A 713 20.25 -18.86 8.18
N ASN A 714 19.71 -17.69 7.83
CA ASN A 714 18.64 -17.06 8.58
C ASN A 714 17.27 -17.61 8.19
N ASP A 715 16.83 -18.68 8.84
CA ASP A 715 15.49 -19.25 8.73
C ASP A 715 14.51 -18.67 9.75
N LYS A 716 14.97 -17.70 10.56
CA LYS A 716 14.12 -16.98 11.51
C LYS A 716 13.15 -16.08 10.73
N THR A 717 12.18 -16.71 10.04
CA THR A 717 10.93 -16.03 9.75
C THR A 717 10.47 -15.46 11.08
N ARG A 718 10.24 -14.14 11.17
CA ARG A 718 9.65 -13.55 12.37
C ARG A 718 8.46 -14.42 12.74
N LYS A 719 8.55 -15.10 13.89
CA LYS A 719 7.47 -15.95 14.38
C LYS A 719 6.23 -15.07 14.46
N ARG A 720 5.27 -15.32 13.60
CA ARG A 720 3.96 -14.68 13.67
C ARG A 720 3.18 -15.36 14.77
N TYR A 721 2.63 -14.59 15.67
CA TYR A 721 1.68 -15.12 16.65
C TYR A 721 0.33 -15.24 15.94
N SER A 722 -0.17 -16.48 15.84
CA SER A 722 -1.46 -16.89 15.27
C SER A 722 -1.87 -18.17 15.93
N LEU A 723 -3.14 -18.35 16.22
CA LEU A 723 -3.73 -19.57 16.77
C LEU A 723 -4.61 -20.32 15.77
N LEU A 724 -4.58 -19.98 14.49
CA LEU A 724 -5.43 -20.63 13.48
C LEU A 724 -5.20 -22.15 13.43
N ALA A 725 -3.95 -22.63 13.52
CA ALA A 725 -3.65 -24.04 13.50
C ALA A 725 -4.19 -24.76 14.74
N GLU A 726 -4.04 -24.17 15.90
CA GLU A 726 -4.55 -24.67 17.19
C GLU A 726 -6.08 -24.74 17.16
N ARG A 727 -6.76 -23.69 16.70
CA ARG A 727 -8.22 -23.66 16.54
C ARG A 727 -8.74 -24.74 15.57
N LEU A 728 -8.03 -24.99 14.48
CA LEU A 728 -8.37 -26.05 13.55
C LEU A 728 -8.22 -27.44 14.19
N GLN A 729 -7.26 -27.62 15.11
CA GLN A 729 -7.09 -28.86 15.87
C GLN A 729 -8.22 -29.08 16.87
N GLU A 730 -8.52 -28.09 17.69
CA GLU A 730 -9.57 -28.15 18.74
C GLU A 730 -10.96 -28.40 18.15
N GLN A 731 -11.34 -27.67 17.09
CA GLN A 731 -12.66 -27.79 16.50
C GLN A 731 -12.87 -29.09 15.74
N ALA A 732 -11.80 -29.71 15.24
CA ALA A 732 -11.91 -31.03 14.58
C ALA A 732 -12.10 -32.20 15.57
N ASP A 733 -11.79 -31.98 16.85
CA ASP A 733 -11.94 -33.01 17.89
C ASP A 733 -13.33 -32.93 18.58
N VAL A 734 -14.16 -31.92 18.27
CA VAL A 734 -15.51 -31.70 18.81
C VAL A 734 -16.62 -32.33 17.93
N PHE A 735 -16.30 -32.71 16.70
CA PHE A 735 -17.17 -33.38 15.74
C PHE A 735 -16.65 -34.80 15.42
#